data_306aaa6d8d05e49e660439cc439d7a07
#
_entry.id   306aaa6d8d05e49e660439cc439d7a07
#
_cell.length_a   1.000
_cell.length_b   1.000
_cell.length_c   1.000
_cell.angle_alpha   90.00
_cell.angle_beta   90.00
_cell.angle_gamma   90.00
#
_symmetry.space_group_name_H-M   'P 1'
#
loop_
_entity.id
_entity.type
_entity.pdbx_description
1 polymer ?
#
loop_
_entity_poly.entity_id
_entity_poly.type
_entity_poly.pdbx_seq_one_letter_code
_entity_poly.pdbx_strand_id
1 'polypeptide(L)'
;MRVDGPNQKKNLTKQFEDPIVPEIDMADKEPNLGDLSNYRIELAKILGVAPDAKNGTARELSTNVEVLSRLRGLIDNIDDKTFFDQSALQCEFDEIISDCFSSIYVDAELFDSEDVTLGKFYSYELFDAVLHTQPGFLLGYDIDERAERLTLLLQSRLLFNYILELRGWSVNGTAQDAAIAAFVRALLAGDIGIFPAEFLQFLLNLIVSLPDSAAVLNETFNPILDRLRYCAGAGGLKDTQMLTWPYQALENLMSIKCDKIRPICNLLVKRDDFCPVVETEAVGREFGRRCYFSPFLDRSVAKVNGGIDPSASITRFAAFADINNEDESRFMFYKTTNASISSCRVKLHKLFHLLLVNAESREATMNFIAKMLEYNHDKTKLQANPMNNIDDGYILNFLSVMLQLSTPIELDKVSSNYIFHPKCRLKLADETRIKYTSDDVVNYSRTLEFTDEDTKFPTECFFLTIQAMRLGLHATVELFKQVKRTCVEIRIRIREMERQVKSAPSDHLRRRIQSQLKRAKEFQKIALFNLLTYECMISDESLLHDCVDFTVKQMNFLCRLISPDFSRFTSIPAEAPKIFGMMPEFMLESVLDILNFALRESFTVLQRIPTTLVQNLLVFLCNPDFFNNKFLIAKVVDVVFMMCPSINPQAGQLFSVLIAPDYAQKNLFPKLVQFYADVESTGASSEFYDKFNIRRSIQVIFRELWASMSYQYRMTEMARTCPPEFVRFINMVINDATFLLDESLANLKRIHEIEVLVEDRARFGQLNNEEQQAKLSVLSESSRMVRSWMVLGNDTMDMFAYFTEDAPNAFYTNALGDRIASMLNYNLLQLCGPTCTELKVKDAKERFFWEPRRTVNQLIKIYLNLNSEQFADCIVGDERSYSPEKFKVVFERLQRILSLYDFERFRHLFDTVEARYKAKADEEEDYGDDVPENYKDAIMATLMTDPVKLPSGHFMDRKNIVRHLLSSKNDPFTREPLTEDELIEVPELKSEIQAWIENRRQSRDT
;
A
#
# COMPACT_ATOMS: atom_id res chain seq x y z
N MET A 1 -21.57 -36.54 18.04
CA MET A 1 -22.82 -37.18 17.56
C MET A 1 -22.69 -37.33 16.06
N ARG A 2 -22.66 -38.59 15.63
CA ARG A 2 -22.73 -38.99 14.23
C ARG A 2 -24.12 -38.71 13.68
N VAL A 3 -24.27 -38.30 12.40
CA VAL A 3 -25.34 -38.71 11.47
C VAL A 3 -24.76 -38.44 10.06
N ASP A 4 -24.42 -39.42 9.37
CA ASP A 4 -24.81 -40.05 8.09
C ASP A 4 -25.64 -39.10 7.18
N GLY A 5 -25.38 -38.97 5.91
CA GLY A 5 -25.09 -39.85 4.85
C GLY A 5 -25.24 -39.20 3.47
N PRO A 6 -24.72 -39.78 2.40
CA PRO A 6 -24.56 -39.18 1.08
C PRO A 6 -25.78 -39.52 0.17
N ASN A 7 -26.74 -38.60 0.02
CA ASN A 7 -27.84 -38.83 -0.96
C ASN A 7 -28.45 -37.58 -1.59
N GLN A 8 -27.72 -36.47 -1.69
CA GLN A 8 -28.22 -35.29 -2.42
C GLN A 8 -27.38 -34.90 -3.66
N LYS A 9 -26.48 -35.73 -4.11
CA LYS A 9 -25.68 -35.51 -5.34
C LYS A 9 -26.16 -36.27 -6.57
N LYS A 10 -27.36 -36.82 -6.57
CA LYS A 10 -27.89 -37.59 -7.71
C LYS A 10 -29.16 -37.03 -8.41
N ASN A 11 -29.62 -35.81 -8.03
CA ASN A 11 -30.85 -35.26 -8.63
C ASN A 11 -30.64 -33.93 -9.39
N LEU A 12 -29.41 -33.50 -9.67
CA LEU A 12 -29.13 -32.29 -10.46
C LEU A 12 -28.47 -32.57 -11.83
N THR A 13 -28.33 -33.83 -12.18
CA THR A 13 -27.74 -34.25 -13.49
C THR A 13 -28.77 -34.91 -14.44
N LYS A 14 -30.05 -34.62 -14.27
CA LYS A 14 -31.12 -35.20 -15.11
C LYS A 14 -32.07 -34.14 -15.72
N GLN A 15 -31.60 -32.93 -15.97
CA GLN A 15 -32.41 -31.89 -16.65
C GLN A 15 -31.73 -31.21 -17.84
N PHE A 16 -30.65 -31.76 -18.35
CA PHE A 16 -30.13 -31.43 -19.66
C PHE A 16 -29.95 -32.72 -20.44
N GLU A 17 -31.06 -33.33 -20.81
CA GLU A 17 -31.10 -34.31 -21.89
C GLU A 17 -31.20 -33.55 -23.21
N ASP A 18 -30.39 -33.94 -24.16
CA ASP A 18 -30.20 -33.45 -25.51
C ASP A 18 -31.50 -33.06 -26.22
N PRO A 19 -31.51 -32.08 -27.11
CA PRO A 19 -32.62 -31.86 -28.02
C PRO A 19 -32.79 -33.13 -28.85
N ILE A 20 -33.98 -33.74 -28.73
CA ILE A 20 -34.44 -34.90 -29.49
C ILE A 20 -34.28 -34.56 -30.97
N VAL A 21 -33.22 -35.05 -31.55
CA VAL A 21 -33.13 -35.19 -33.00
C VAL A 21 -34.10 -36.34 -33.35
N PRO A 22 -35.15 -36.12 -34.15
CA PRO A 22 -35.99 -37.20 -34.58
C PRO A 22 -35.14 -38.16 -35.41
N GLU A 23 -34.95 -39.39 -34.92
CA GLU A 23 -34.46 -40.49 -35.74
C GLU A 23 -35.37 -40.62 -36.99
N ILE A 24 -34.86 -40.13 -38.11
CA ILE A 24 -35.48 -40.41 -39.41
C ILE A 24 -34.97 -41.80 -39.84
N ASP A 25 -35.89 -42.73 -39.84
CA ASP A 25 -35.75 -44.13 -40.27
C ASP A 25 -35.19 -44.14 -41.71
N MET A 26 -33.89 -44.43 -41.82
CA MET A 26 -33.16 -44.57 -43.09
C MET A 26 -33.44 -45.94 -43.71
N ALA A 27 -34.67 -46.16 -44.15
CA ALA A 27 -34.98 -47.34 -45.01
C ALA A 27 -35.09 -46.92 -46.45
N ASP A 28 -34.11 -47.34 -47.22
CA ASP A 28 -34.12 -47.60 -48.65
C ASP A 28 -35.17 -46.84 -49.51
N LYS A 29 -34.77 -45.65 -50.00
CA LYS A 29 -35.32 -45.11 -51.26
C LYS A 29 -34.16 -44.51 -52.06
N GLU A 30 -33.94 -45.08 -53.25
CA GLU A 30 -33.09 -44.52 -54.29
C GLU A 30 -33.47 -43.01 -54.55
N PRO A 31 -32.49 -42.08 -54.64
CA PRO A 31 -32.78 -40.72 -54.91
C PRO A 31 -33.34 -40.51 -56.28
N ASN A 32 -34.54 -40.06 -56.31
CA ASN A 32 -35.19 -39.61 -57.56
C ASN A 32 -34.63 -38.26 -57.95
N LEU A 33 -33.93 -38.13 -59.04
CA LEU A 33 -33.29 -36.96 -59.64
C LEU A 33 -34.28 -35.83 -60.00
N GLY A 34 -35.41 -35.73 -59.32
CA GLY A 34 -36.55 -34.88 -59.70
C GLY A 34 -36.82 -33.62 -58.87
N ASP A 35 -36.08 -33.36 -57.85
CA ASP A 35 -36.56 -32.29 -56.94
C ASP A 35 -35.61 -31.10 -56.78
N LEU A 36 -35.25 -30.49 -57.90
CA LEU A 36 -34.86 -29.04 -57.92
C LEU A 36 -35.93 -28.14 -57.26
N SER A 37 -37.18 -28.58 -57.19
CA SER A 37 -38.27 -27.89 -56.53
C SER A 37 -38.09 -27.75 -55.03
N ASN A 38 -37.53 -28.75 -54.35
CA ASN A 38 -37.27 -28.65 -52.87
C ASN A 38 -36.14 -27.69 -52.52
N TYR A 39 -35.08 -27.64 -53.33
CA TYR A 39 -34.00 -26.67 -53.17
C TYR A 39 -34.50 -25.22 -53.35
N ARG A 40 -35.29 -24.98 -54.37
CA ARG A 40 -35.91 -23.66 -54.59
C ARG A 40 -36.84 -23.26 -53.45
N ILE A 41 -37.59 -24.21 -52.86
CA ILE A 41 -38.47 -23.97 -51.70
C ILE A 41 -37.68 -23.68 -50.46
N GLU A 42 -36.59 -24.36 -50.18
CA GLU A 42 -35.75 -24.14 -49.01
C GLU A 42 -34.99 -22.80 -49.14
N LEU A 43 -34.46 -22.49 -50.33
CA LEU A 43 -33.81 -21.17 -50.54
C LEU A 43 -34.82 -20.02 -50.39
N ALA A 44 -36.05 -20.23 -50.88
CA ALA A 44 -37.12 -19.23 -50.72
C ALA A 44 -37.54 -19.08 -49.23
N LYS A 45 -37.53 -20.15 -48.43
CA LYS A 45 -37.76 -20.08 -46.97
C LYS A 45 -36.64 -19.36 -46.26
N ILE A 46 -35.37 -19.67 -46.58
CA ILE A 46 -34.19 -18.96 -46.01
C ILE A 46 -34.26 -17.46 -46.30
N LEU A 47 -34.64 -17.09 -47.53
CA LEU A 47 -34.79 -15.68 -47.96
C LEU A 47 -36.14 -15.06 -47.53
N GLY A 48 -36.94 -15.76 -46.74
CA GLY A 48 -38.25 -15.25 -46.27
C GLY A 48 -39.31 -15.12 -47.31
N VAL A 49 -39.13 -15.76 -48.47
CA VAL A 49 -39.96 -15.62 -49.70
C VAL A 49 -40.90 -16.81 -49.93
N ALA A 50 -40.92 -17.81 -49.01
CA ALA A 50 -41.69 -19.03 -49.24
C ALA A 50 -43.20 -18.79 -49.31
N PRO A 51 -43.86 -19.21 -50.38
CA PRO A 51 -45.32 -19.19 -50.43
C PRO A 51 -45.92 -20.37 -49.71
N ASP A 52 -46.49 -20.13 -48.55
CA ASP A 52 -47.39 -21.11 -48.00
C ASP A 52 -48.76 -20.88 -48.61
N ALA A 53 -49.00 -21.59 -49.67
CA ALA A 53 -50.20 -21.43 -50.53
C ALA A 53 -51.51 -21.91 -49.89
N LYS A 54 -51.55 -22.17 -48.54
CA LYS A 54 -52.74 -22.75 -47.90
C LYS A 54 -53.31 -22.04 -46.71
N ASN A 55 -52.61 -21.09 -46.12
CA ASN A 55 -53.22 -20.33 -45.00
C ASN A 55 -53.00 -18.82 -45.22
N GLY A 56 -54.00 -18.10 -45.54
CA GLY A 56 -54.06 -16.67 -45.86
C GLY A 56 -53.63 -15.70 -44.74
N THR A 57 -52.40 -15.77 -44.37
CA THR A 57 -51.74 -14.80 -43.49
C THR A 57 -50.53 -14.21 -44.22
N ALA A 58 -50.68 -13.80 -45.45
CA ALA A 58 -49.85 -12.83 -46.11
C ALA A 58 -50.23 -11.45 -45.58
N ARG A 59 -49.93 -11.21 -44.35
CA ARG A 59 -50.02 -9.85 -43.78
C ARG A 59 -48.56 -9.47 -43.54
N GLU A 60 -48.13 -8.37 -44.15
CA GLU A 60 -46.93 -7.61 -43.76
C GLU A 60 -45.69 -7.64 -44.65
N LEU A 61 -45.71 -8.31 -45.80
CA LEU A 61 -44.66 -8.08 -46.79
C LEU A 61 -45.23 -7.33 -48.00
N SER A 62 -46.15 -6.41 -47.77
CA SER A 62 -46.90 -5.72 -48.84
C SER A 62 -46.15 -4.58 -49.51
N THR A 63 -44.96 -4.25 -49.16
CA THR A 63 -44.26 -3.06 -49.71
C THR A 63 -43.27 -3.37 -50.81
N ASN A 64 -42.90 -4.61 -51.08
CA ASN A 64 -41.92 -4.94 -52.13
C ASN A 64 -42.24 -6.22 -52.92
N VAL A 65 -43.48 -6.30 -53.42
CA VAL A 65 -43.91 -7.44 -54.28
C VAL A 65 -43.05 -7.55 -55.53
N GLU A 66 -42.45 -6.44 -56.00
CA GLU A 66 -41.62 -6.40 -57.18
C GLU A 66 -40.25 -7.03 -56.97
N VAL A 67 -39.58 -6.72 -55.86
CA VAL A 67 -38.29 -7.32 -55.50
C VAL A 67 -38.44 -8.81 -55.24
N LEU A 68 -39.49 -9.23 -54.52
CA LEU A 68 -39.78 -10.64 -54.27
C LEU A 68 -40.13 -11.42 -55.52
N SER A 69 -40.80 -10.77 -56.50
CA SER A 69 -41.09 -11.40 -57.79
C SER A 69 -39.85 -11.56 -58.66
N ARG A 70 -38.91 -10.58 -58.61
CA ARG A 70 -37.61 -10.68 -59.34
C ARG A 70 -36.76 -11.80 -58.72
N LEU A 71 -36.69 -11.87 -57.36
CA LEU A 71 -35.96 -12.93 -56.67
C LEU A 71 -36.54 -14.31 -57.02
N ARG A 72 -37.84 -14.44 -57.06
CA ARG A 72 -38.53 -15.65 -57.46
C ARG A 72 -38.24 -16.03 -58.94
N GLY A 73 -38.26 -15.02 -59.80
CA GLY A 73 -37.89 -15.24 -61.22
C GLY A 73 -36.43 -15.65 -61.38
N LEU A 74 -35.51 -15.13 -60.57
CA LEU A 74 -34.11 -15.60 -60.56
C LEU A 74 -33.97 -17.01 -60.06
N ILE A 75 -34.59 -17.38 -58.94
CA ILE A 75 -34.59 -18.74 -58.39
C ILE A 75 -35.23 -19.71 -59.38
N ASP A 76 -36.28 -19.34 -60.02
CA ASP A 76 -36.96 -20.23 -61.00
C ASP A 76 -36.19 -20.44 -62.32
N ASN A 77 -35.26 -19.52 -62.65
CA ASN A 77 -34.48 -19.52 -63.89
C ASN A 77 -33.03 -20.00 -63.67
N ILE A 78 -32.62 -20.37 -62.43
CA ILE A 78 -31.31 -20.95 -62.22
C ILE A 78 -31.17 -22.27 -62.94
N ASP A 79 -30.49 -22.27 -64.07
CA ASP A 79 -30.10 -23.44 -64.83
C ASP A 79 -28.66 -23.83 -64.41
N ASP A 80 -28.48 -25.11 -64.05
CA ASP A 80 -27.29 -25.60 -63.27
C ASP A 80 -25.93 -25.38 -63.94
N LYS A 81 -25.85 -24.95 -65.18
CA LYS A 81 -24.55 -24.77 -65.84
C LYS A 81 -24.09 -23.37 -66.13
N THR A 82 -24.95 -22.39 -65.95
CA THR A 82 -24.71 -21.05 -66.50
C THR A 82 -24.60 -19.96 -65.39
N PHE A 83 -25.07 -20.22 -64.16
CA PHE A 83 -25.15 -19.20 -63.10
C PHE A 83 -23.74 -18.77 -62.55
N PHE A 84 -22.80 -19.70 -62.58
CA PHE A 84 -21.43 -19.36 -62.05
C PHE A 84 -20.51 -18.78 -63.12
N ASP A 85 -20.84 -18.90 -64.39
CA ASP A 85 -19.99 -18.44 -65.51
C ASP A 85 -20.43 -17.08 -66.10
N GLN A 86 -21.55 -16.51 -65.66
CA GLN A 86 -22.08 -15.27 -66.23
C GLN A 86 -22.06 -14.13 -65.20
N SER A 87 -21.12 -13.19 -65.35
CA SER A 87 -20.99 -11.95 -64.52
C SER A 87 -22.27 -11.09 -64.48
N ALA A 88 -23.14 -11.15 -65.47
CA ALA A 88 -24.41 -10.44 -65.55
C ALA A 88 -25.46 -10.97 -64.55
N LEU A 89 -25.54 -12.29 -64.37
CA LEU A 89 -26.43 -12.93 -63.38
C LEU A 89 -25.96 -12.69 -61.95
N GLN A 90 -24.65 -12.58 -61.70
CA GLN A 90 -24.09 -12.21 -60.41
C GLN A 90 -24.45 -10.76 -60.07
N CYS A 91 -24.36 -9.83 -61.01
CA CYS A 91 -24.76 -8.45 -60.80
C CYS A 91 -26.27 -8.32 -60.50
N GLU A 92 -27.11 -9.03 -61.16
CA GLU A 92 -28.57 -9.03 -60.98
C GLU A 92 -28.96 -9.64 -59.62
N PHE A 93 -28.24 -10.69 -59.18
CA PHE A 93 -28.39 -11.30 -57.84
C PHE A 93 -27.96 -10.33 -56.75
N ASP A 94 -26.84 -9.63 -56.95
CA ASP A 94 -26.36 -8.60 -56.04
C ASP A 94 -27.31 -7.41 -55.88
N GLU A 95 -27.90 -6.94 -57.01
CA GLU A 95 -28.92 -5.88 -57.01
C GLU A 95 -30.16 -6.32 -56.21
N ILE A 96 -30.67 -7.53 -56.44
CA ILE A 96 -31.86 -8.03 -55.76
C ILE A 96 -31.62 -8.25 -54.28
N ILE A 97 -30.46 -8.77 -53.86
CA ILE A 97 -30.10 -8.88 -52.46
C ILE A 97 -29.96 -7.52 -51.82
N SER A 98 -29.33 -6.56 -52.50
CA SER A 98 -29.23 -5.18 -52.04
C SER A 98 -30.62 -4.54 -51.88
N ASP A 99 -31.52 -4.75 -52.80
CA ASP A 99 -32.90 -4.27 -52.78
C ASP A 99 -33.71 -4.92 -51.63
N CYS A 100 -33.50 -6.24 -51.37
CA CYS A 100 -34.10 -6.91 -50.24
C CYS A 100 -33.67 -6.31 -48.91
N PHE A 101 -32.39 -6.06 -48.75
CA PHE A 101 -31.87 -5.41 -47.56
C PHE A 101 -32.40 -3.99 -47.41
N SER A 102 -32.45 -3.23 -48.49
CA SER A 102 -32.94 -1.87 -48.49
C SER A 102 -34.43 -1.78 -48.11
N SER A 103 -35.24 -2.74 -48.51
CA SER A 103 -36.68 -2.75 -48.22
C SER A 103 -37.01 -3.13 -46.78
N ILE A 104 -36.16 -3.91 -46.16
CA ILE A 104 -36.35 -4.37 -44.78
C ILE A 104 -36.04 -3.26 -43.76
N TYR A 105 -35.18 -2.32 -44.12
CA TYR A 105 -34.82 -1.20 -43.23
C TYR A 105 -35.85 -0.06 -43.20
N VAL A 106 -36.72 0.08 -44.19
CA VAL A 106 -37.76 1.10 -44.16
C VAL A 106 -38.80 0.87 -43.07
N ASP A 107 -38.99 -0.38 -42.66
CA ASP A 107 -39.89 -0.71 -41.54
C ASP A 107 -39.27 -0.53 -40.13
N ALA A 108 -37.96 -0.24 -40.03
CA ALA A 108 -37.31 -0.01 -38.77
C ALA A 108 -37.67 1.32 -38.08
N GLU A 109 -38.25 2.30 -38.79
CA GLU A 109 -38.78 3.52 -38.17
C GLU A 109 -40.01 3.28 -37.27
N LEU A 110 -40.63 2.11 -37.32
CA LEU A 110 -41.76 1.72 -36.49
C LEU A 110 -41.35 1.20 -35.09
N PHE A 111 -40.06 1.14 -34.79
CA PHE A 111 -39.52 0.49 -33.60
C PHE A 111 -39.15 1.44 -32.44
N ASP A 112 -39.76 2.62 -32.38
CA ASP A 112 -39.49 3.60 -31.28
C ASP A 112 -40.39 3.40 -30.05
N SER A 113 -40.95 2.21 -29.81
CA SER A 113 -41.72 1.91 -28.60
C SER A 113 -40.88 1.06 -27.60
N GLU A 114 -40.90 1.47 -26.34
CA GLU A 114 -40.14 0.92 -25.20
C GLU A 114 -40.39 -0.59 -24.90
N ASP A 115 -41.25 -1.27 -25.65
CA ASP A 115 -41.66 -2.67 -25.45
C ASP A 115 -41.10 -3.66 -26.49
N VAL A 116 -40.06 -3.30 -27.21
CA VAL A 116 -39.50 -4.17 -28.23
C VAL A 116 -38.47 -5.10 -27.60
N THR A 117 -38.92 -6.30 -27.23
CA THR A 117 -38.05 -7.49 -27.29
C THR A 117 -37.31 -7.50 -28.62
N LEU A 118 -35.98 -7.20 -28.53
CA LEU A 118 -34.98 -7.27 -29.58
C LEU A 118 -35.55 -7.53 -31.00
N GLY A 119 -35.77 -6.43 -31.75
CA GLY A 119 -36.21 -6.52 -33.10
C GLY A 119 -35.31 -7.48 -33.88
N LYS A 120 -35.91 -8.50 -34.43
CA LYS A 120 -35.21 -9.54 -35.19
C LYS A 120 -34.30 -8.89 -36.21
N PHE A 121 -32.99 -9.07 -36.07
CA PHE A 121 -32.05 -8.67 -37.10
C PHE A 121 -32.26 -9.62 -38.29
N TYR A 122 -32.97 -9.14 -39.27
CA TYR A 122 -33.34 -9.97 -40.42
C TYR A 122 -32.10 -10.46 -41.15
N SER A 123 -31.07 -9.62 -41.30
CA SER A 123 -29.80 -10.02 -41.90
C SER A 123 -29.08 -11.10 -41.08
N TYR A 124 -29.19 -11.05 -39.77
CA TYR A 124 -28.60 -12.07 -38.88
C TYR A 124 -29.39 -13.37 -38.91
N GLU A 125 -30.75 -13.34 -38.87
CA GLU A 125 -31.58 -14.55 -38.98
C GLU A 125 -31.39 -15.23 -40.35
N LEU A 126 -31.24 -14.44 -41.40
CA LEU A 126 -30.93 -14.95 -42.72
C LEU A 126 -29.51 -15.57 -42.78
N PHE A 127 -28.53 -14.90 -42.18
CA PHE A 127 -27.18 -15.45 -42.07
C PHE A 127 -27.14 -16.72 -41.20
N ASP A 128 -27.83 -16.75 -40.08
CA ASP A 128 -27.92 -17.92 -39.19
C ASP A 128 -28.62 -19.09 -39.93
N ALA A 129 -29.69 -18.81 -40.67
CA ALA A 129 -30.35 -19.81 -41.53
C ALA A 129 -29.42 -20.35 -42.60
N VAL A 130 -28.61 -19.52 -43.23
CA VAL A 130 -27.63 -19.93 -44.24
C VAL A 130 -26.45 -20.68 -43.62
N LEU A 131 -25.99 -20.23 -42.44
CA LEU A 131 -24.89 -20.86 -41.70
C LEU A 131 -25.24 -22.30 -41.25
N HIS A 132 -26.49 -22.50 -40.80
CA HIS A 132 -26.94 -23.79 -40.30
C HIS A 132 -27.50 -24.72 -41.38
N THR A 133 -27.63 -24.22 -42.60
CA THR A 133 -28.02 -25.03 -43.73
C THR A 133 -26.83 -25.88 -44.20
N GLN A 134 -26.79 -27.17 -43.82
CA GLN A 134 -25.75 -28.07 -44.31
C GLN A 134 -25.92 -28.24 -45.83
N PRO A 135 -24.84 -28.16 -46.61
CA PRO A 135 -24.87 -28.38 -48.05
C PRO A 135 -25.50 -29.71 -48.45
N GLY A 136 -25.28 -30.78 -47.64
CA GLY A 136 -25.89 -32.08 -47.86
C GLY A 136 -27.39 -32.17 -47.57
N PHE A 137 -27.96 -31.24 -46.77
CA PHE A 137 -29.39 -31.20 -46.52
C PHE A 137 -30.18 -30.57 -47.66
N LEU A 138 -29.56 -29.62 -48.38
CA LEU A 138 -30.14 -28.98 -49.54
C LEU A 138 -30.26 -29.90 -50.77
N LEU A 139 -29.40 -30.91 -50.88
CA LEU A 139 -29.25 -31.70 -52.15
C LEU A 139 -29.44 -33.24 -52.00
N GLY A 140 -29.76 -33.73 -50.83
CA GLY A 140 -29.98 -35.16 -50.59
C GLY A 140 -28.99 -36.08 -51.36
N TYR A 141 -27.86 -36.34 -50.76
CA TYR A 141 -26.74 -37.20 -51.27
C TYR A 141 -25.70 -36.47 -52.16
N ASP A 142 -24.50 -36.61 -51.73
CA ASP A 142 -23.24 -36.08 -52.25
C ASP A 142 -23.13 -34.52 -52.20
N ILE A 143 -22.25 -34.04 -51.40
CA ILE A 143 -21.86 -32.63 -51.25
C ILE A 143 -21.37 -32.20 -52.64
N ASP A 144 -22.27 -31.61 -53.46
CA ASP A 144 -21.86 -31.04 -54.72
C ASP A 144 -21.09 -29.76 -54.43
N GLU A 145 -19.87 -29.70 -54.89
CA GLU A 145 -18.96 -28.55 -54.80
C GLU A 145 -19.69 -27.21 -55.17
N ARG A 146 -20.76 -27.29 -55.92
CA ARG A 146 -21.59 -26.13 -56.31
C ARG A 146 -22.50 -25.60 -55.21
N ALA A 147 -23.07 -26.48 -54.34
CA ALA A 147 -23.92 -26.05 -53.23
C ALA A 147 -23.09 -25.38 -52.15
N GLU A 148 -21.89 -25.88 -51.92
CA GLU A 148 -20.93 -25.28 -50.99
C GLU A 148 -20.51 -23.89 -51.53
N ARG A 149 -20.20 -23.77 -52.80
CA ARG A 149 -19.86 -22.45 -53.42
C ARG A 149 -21.01 -21.48 -53.36
N LEU A 150 -22.29 -21.90 -53.60
CA LEU A 150 -23.45 -21.01 -53.49
C LEU A 150 -23.67 -20.55 -52.05
N THR A 151 -23.53 -21.42 -51.08
CA THR A 151 -23.68 -21.06 -49.68
C THR A 151 -22.62 -20.03 -49.26
N LEU A 152 -21.36 -20.24 -49.64
CA LEU A 152 -20.28 -19.29 -49.42
C LEU A 152 -20.51 -17.95 -50.09
N LEU A 153 -21.04 -17.97 -51.34
CA LEU A 153 -21.38 -16.71 -52.07
C LEU A 153 -22.48 -15.95 -51.34
N LEU A 154 -23.56 -16.59 -50.92
CA LEU A 154 -24.65 -15.97 -50.17
C LEU A 154 -24.14 -15.39 -48.85
N GLN A 155 -23.37 -16.12 -48.07
CA GLN A 155 -22.76 -15.66 -46.85
C GLN A 155 -21.91 -14.42 -47.10
N SER A 156 -21.03 -14.45 -48.11
CA SER A 156 -20.14 -13.32 -48.41
C SER A 156 -20.91 -12.06 -48.86
N ARG A 157 -21.98 -12.21 -49.60
CA ARG A 157 -22.82 -11.09 -50.12
C ARG A 157 -23.64 -10.46 -48.98
N LEU A 158 -24.23 -11.27 -48.12
CA LEU A 158 -24.94 -10.82 -46.93
C LEU A 158 -24.02 -10.02 -46.02
N LEU A 159 -22.83 -10.53 -45.74
CA LEU A 159 -21.85 -9.83 -44.94
C LEU A 159 -21.34 -8.55 -45.56
N PHE A 160 -21.13 -8.55 -46.90
CA PHE A 160 -20.71 -7.35 -47.64
C PHE A 160 -21.75 -6.24 -47.54
N ASN A 161 -23.04 -6.55 -47.78
CA ASN A 161 -24.11 -5.56 -47.63
C ASN A 161 -24.20 -5.04 -46.20
N TYR A 162 -24.02 -5.90 -45.17
CA TYR A 162 -23.99 -5.48 -43.80
C TYR A 162 -22.82 -4.54 -43.46
N ILE A 163 -21.65 -4.77 -44.08
CA ILE A 163 -20.51 -3.85 -43.99
C ILE A 163 -20.86 -2.47 -44.59
N LEU A 164 -21.54 -2.45 -45.75
CA LEU A 164 -21.97 -1.19 -46.41
C LEU A 164 -22.92 -0.40 -45.52
N GLU A 165 -23.87 -1.05 -44.87
CA GLU A 165 -24.78 -0.41 -43.91
C GLU A 165 -24.04 0.18 -42.70
N LEU A 166 -23.14 -0.59 -42.10
CA LEU A 166 -22.32 -0.11 -40.97
C LEU A 166 -21.43 1.09 -41.36
N ARG A 167 -21.06 1.21 -42.66
CA ARG A 167 -20.33 2.37 -43.21
C ARG A 167 -21.23 3.55 -43.58
N GLY A 168 -22.54 3.42 -43.44
CA GLY A 168 -23.49 4.46 -43.82
C GLY A 168 -23.71 4.58 -45.34
N TRP A 169 -23.32 3.57 -46.11
CA TRP A 169 -23.49 3.50 -47.58
C TRP A 169 -24.80 2.80 -47.98
N SER A 170 -25.81 2.89 -47.14
CA SER A 170 -27.13 2.33 -47.44
C SER A 170 -27.82 3.11 -48.54
N VAL A 171 -28.42 2.38 -49.47
CA VAL A 171 -29.15 2.96 -50.58
C VAL A 171 -30.40 3.74 -50.11
N ASN A 172 -30.90 3.47 -48.91
CA ASN A 172 -32.16 4.03 -48.39
C ASN A 172 -31.98 5.08 -47.30
N GLY A 173 -30.72 5.56 -47.00
CA GLY A 173 -30.49 6.67 -46.09
C GLY A 173 -30.80 6.38 -44.63
N THR A 174 -30.84 5.11 -44.22
CA THR A 174 -30.86 4.73 -42.78
C THR A 174 -29.64 5.27 -42.12
N ALA A 175 -29.85 6.01 -41.05
CA ALA A 175 -28.74 6.64 -40.34
C ALA A 175 -27.76 5.56 -39.88
N GLN A 176 -26.50 5.70 -40.25
CA GLN A 176 -25.37 4.85 -39.78
C GLN A 176 -25.43 4.61 -38.28
N ASP A 177 -25.87 5.60 -37.52
CA ASP A 177 -26.05 5.53 -36.07
C ASP A 177 -27.05 4.44 -35.63
N ALA A 178 -28.10 4.20 -36.42
CA ALA A 178 -29.11 3.17 -36.10
C ALA A 178 -28.54 1.76 -36.31
N ALA A 179 -27.81 1.53 -37.42
CA ALA A 179 -27.15 0.25 -37.69
C ALA A 179 -26.08 -0.06 -36.65
N ILE A 180 -25.24 0.93 -36.28
CA ILE A 180 -24.23 0.80 -35.25
C ILE A 180 -24.87 0.53 -33.87
N ALA A 181 -25.93 1.26 -33.53
CA ALA A 181 -26.64 1.08 -32.28
C ALA A 181 -27.26 -0.32 -32.16
N ALA A 182 -27.78 -0.82 -33.27
CA ALA A 182 -28.35 -2.13 -33.35
C ALA A 182 -27.25 -3.23 -33.19
N PHE A 183 -26.12 -3.10 -33.89
CA PHE A 183 -24.98 -4.00 -33.79
C PHE A 183 -24.43 -4.06 -32.36
N VAL A 184 -24.23 -2.89 -31.73
CA VAL A 184 -23.77 -2.82 -30.37
C VAL A 184 -24.76 -3.39 -29.37
N ARG A 185 -26.08 -3.20 -29.54
CA ARG A 185 -27.11 -3.84 -28.74
C ARG A 185 -27.03 -5.36 -28.82
N ALA A 186 -26.85 -5.90 -30.02
CA ALA A 186 -26.68 -7.33 -30.21
C ALA A 186 -25.40 -7.88 -29.56
N LEU A 187 -24.29 -7.16 -29.62
CA LEU A 187 -23.05 -7.48 -28.90
C LEU A 187 -23.22 -7.46 -27.37
N LEU A 188 -23.95 -6.48 -26.83
CA LEU A 188 -24.18 -6.31 -25.41
C LEU A 188 -25.12 -7.35 -24.80
N ALA A 189 -26.02 -7.90 -25.63
CA ALA A 189 -26.94 -8.95 -25.22
C ALA A 189 -26.30 -10.36 -25.03
N GLY A 190 -25.07 -10.47 -25.18
CA GLY A 190 -24.02 -11.49 -25.07
C GLY A 190 -24.29 -12.92 -24.60
N ASP A 191 -25.25 -13.16 -23.72
CA ASP A 191 -25.60 -14.51 -23.24
C ASP A 191 -26.84 -15.10 -23.95
N ILE A 192 -27.45 -14.36 -24.87
CA ILE A 192 -28.72 -14.76 -25.52
C ILE A 192 -28.48 -15.26 -26.95
N GLY A 193 -27.21 -15.44 -27.36
CA GLY A 193 -26.89 -16.10 -28.62
C GLY A 193 -27.22 -15.31 -29.90
N ILE A 194 -27.31 -13.99 -29.82
CA ILE A 194 -27.70 -13.13 -30.95
C ILE A 194 -26.61 -12.99 -32.01
N PHE A 195 -25.32 -12.99 -31.58
CA PHE A 195 -24.17 -13.04 -32.50
C PHE A 195 -23.31 -14.26 -32.19
N PRO A 196 -23.40 -15.37 -32.94
CA PRO A 196 -22.45 -16.46 -32.85
C PRO A 196 -21.03 -15.95 -33.12
N ALA A 197 -20.06 -16.54 -32.46
CA ALA A 197 -18.65 -16.23 -32.69
C ALA A 197 -18.27 -16.41 -34.17
N GLU A 198 -18.91 -17.39 -34.84
CA GLU A 198 -18.75 -17.66 -36.25
C GLU A 198 -19.13 -16.49 -37.14
N PHE A 199 -20.25 -15.79 -36.86
CA PHE A 199 -20.66 -14.61 -37.62
C PHE A 199 -19.59 -13.53 -37.59
N LEU A 200 -19.11 -13.16 -36.42
CA LEU A 200 -18.07 -12.16 -36.26
C LEU A 200 -16.75 -12.61 -36.91
N GLN A 201 -16.44 -13.90 -36.86
CA GLN A 201 -15.25 -14.45 -37.49
C GLN A 201 -15.35 -14.33 -39.04
N PHE A 202 -16.50 -14.68 -39.64
CA PHE A 202 -16.72 -14.53 -41.08
C PHE A 202 -16.68 -13.06 -41.47
N LEU A 203 -17.33 -12.17 -40.73
CA LEU A 203 -17.35 -10.73 -41.00
C LEU A 203 -15.92 -10.16 -41.04
N LEU A 204 -15.10 -10.45 -40.04
CA LEU A 204 -13.72 -9.96 -39.97
C LEU A 204 -12.82 -10.62 -41.05
N ASN A 205 -13.00 -11.90 -41.32
CA ASN A 205 -12.27 -12.57 -42.42
C ASN A 205 -12.59 -11.92 -43.78
N LEU A 206 -13.85 -11.62 -44.04
CA LEU A 206 -14.25 -10.94 -45.25
C LEU A 206 -13.59 -9.56 -45.36
N ILE A 207 -13.65 -8.73 -44.30
CA ILE A 207 -13.05 -7.39 -44.28
C ILE A 207 -11.52 -7.49 -44.50
N VAL A 208 -10.85 -8.42 -43.85
CA VAL A 208 -9.39 -8.59 -43.99
C VAL A 208 -9.00 -9.05 -45.39
N SER A 209 -9.88 -9.75 -46.10
CA SER A 209 -9.65 -10.18 -47.50
C SER A 209 -9.85 -9.07 -48.57
N LEU A 210 -10.45 -7.93 -48.20
CA LEU A 210 -10.66 -6.83 -49.12
C LEU A 210 -9.35 -6.07 -49.43
N PRO A 211 -9.19 -5.54 -50.66
CA PRO A 211 -7.98 -4.79 -51.04
C PRO A 211 -7.66 -3.60 -50.10
N ASP A 212 -8.69 -2.88 -49.68
CA ASP A 212 -8.60 -1.71 -48.78
C ASP A 212 -9.00 -2.06 -47.34
N SER A 213 -8.66 -3.27 -46.88
CA SER A 213 -9.07 -3.84 -45.59
C SER A 213 -8.86 -2.88 -44.38
N ALA A 214 -7.78 -2.11 -44.38
CA ALA A 214 -7.49 -1.17 -43.29
C ALA A 214 -8.49 0.01 -43.27
N ALA A 215 -8.85 0.54 -44.39
CA ALA A 215 -9.83 1.63 -44.47
C ALA A 215 -11.24 1.12 -44.13
N VAL A 216 -11.62 -0.03 -44.65
CA VAL A 216 -12.92 -0.65 -44.38
C VAL A 216 -13.03 -1.00 -42.87
N LEU A 217 -12.00 -1.58 -42.27
CA LEU A 217 -11.95 -1.91 -40.84
C LEU A 217 -12.11 -0.65 -39.98
N ASN A 218 -11.40 0.44 -40.33
CA ASN A 218 -11.49 1.73 -39.64
C ASN A 218 -12.90 2.32 -39.69
N GLU A 219 -13.48 2.40 -40.88
CA GLU A 219 -14.79 3.01 -41.09
C GLU A 219 -15.93 2.19 -40.45
N THR A 220 -15.81 0.86 -40.45
CA THR A 220 -16.80 -0.06 -39.86
C THR A 220 -16.73 -0.14 -38.36
N PHE A 221 -15.52 -0.36 -37.78
CA PHE A 221 -15.40 -0.71 -36.36
C PHE A 221 -15.07 0.46 -35.44
N ASN A 222 -14.49 1.56 -35.93
CA ASN A 222 -14.25 2.72 -35.04
C ASN A 222 -15.55 3.27 -34.44
N PRO A 223 -16.66 3.49 -35.22
CA PRO A 223 -17.91 3.93 -34.61
C PRO A 223 -18.51 2.92 -33.62
N ILE A 224 -18.34 1.61 -33.85
CA ILE A 224 -18.77 0.54 -32.95
C ILE A 224 -17.95 0.61 -31.64
N LEU A 225 -16.63 0.77 -31.74
CA LEU A 225 -15.73 0.91 -30.59
C LEU A 225 -16.04 2.17 -29.79
N ASP A 226 -16.37 3.28 -30.43
CA ASP A 226 -16.80 4.53 -29.78
C ASP A 226 -18.12 4.35 -29.03
N ARG A 227 -19.05 3.63 -29.61
CA ARG A 227 -20.33 3.33 -28.97
C ARG A 227 -20.14 2.38 -27.76
N LEU A 228 -19.30 1.35 -27.89
CA LEU A 228 -18.95 0.48 -26.77
C LEU A 228 -18.26 1.26 -25.62
N ARG A 229 -17.34 2.17 -25.97
CA ARG A 229 -16.72 3.10 -25.02
C ARG A 229 -17.77 3.94 -24.28
N TYR A 230 -18.75 4.48 -25.01
CA TYR A 230 -19.86 5.24 -24.42
C TYR A 230 -20.69 4.37 -23.46
N CYS A 231 -21.09 3.16 -23.88
CA CYS A 231 -21.83 2.21 -23.03
C CYS A 231 -21.05 1.83 -21.77
N ALA A 232 -19.73 1.65 -21.89
CA ALA A 232 -18.87 1.43 -20.74
C ALA A 232 -18.90 2.61 -19.75
N GLY A 233 -19.03 3.86 -20.21
CA GLY A 233 -19.14 5.05 -19.36
C GLY A 233 -20.51 5.25 -18.72
N ALA A 234 -21.58 4.83 -19.35
CA ALA A 234 -22.95 5.10 -18.95
C ALA A 234 -23.47 4.20 -17.81
N GLY A 235 -22.94 2.97 -17.65
CA GLY A 235 -23.40 1.99 -16.66
C GLY A 235 -23.11 2.40 -15.21
N GLY A 236 -24.11 2.28 -14.34
CA GLY A 236 -23.98 2.48 -12.89
C GLY A 236 -23.54 1.20 -12.16
N LEU A 237 -22.91 1.32 -10.97
CA LEU A 237 -22.46 0.17 -10.13
C LEU A 237 -23.61 -0.72 -9.60
N LYS A 238 -24.86 -0.37 -9.84
CA LYS A 238 -26.01 -1.09 -9.26
C LYS A 238 -26.41 -2.35 -10.05
N ASP A 239 -26.16 -2.36 -11.34
CA ASP A 239 -26.55 -3.43 -12.24
C ASP A 239 -25.32 -4.20 -12.71
N THR A 240 -25.07 -5.33 -12.04
CA THR A 240 -23.83 -6.11 -12.24
C THR A 240 -23.72 -6.69 -13.64
N GLN A 241 -24.85 -7.04 -14.28
CA GLN A 241 -24.86 -7.58 -15.63
C GLN A 241 -24.57 -6.47 -16.64
N MET A 242 -25.28 -5.35 -16.61
CA MET A 242 -25.04 -4.22 -17.49
C MET A 242 -23.64 -3.62 -17.34
N LEU A 243 -23.02 -3.80 -16.15
CA LEU A 243 -21.68 -3.32 -15.90
C LEU A 243 -20.61 -4.09 -16.69
N THR A 244 -20.77 -5.40 -16.84
CA THR A 244 -19.77 -6.28 -17.48
C THR A 244 -19.96 -6.48 -18.98
N TRP A 245 -21.15 -6.21 -19.51
CA TRP A 245 -21.46 -6.42 -20.93
C TRP A 245 -20.55 -5.68 -21.91
N PRO A 246 -20.21 -4.37 -21.73
CA PRO A 246 -19.29 -3.69 -22.63
C PRO A 246 -17.90 -4.34 -22.71
N TYR A 247 -17.42 -4.88 -21.59
CA TYR A 247 -16.14 -5.61 -21.53
C TYR A 247 -16.24 -6.93 -22.30
N GLN A 248 -17.34 -7.67 -22.12
CA GLN A 248 -17.56 -8.94 -22.83
C GLN A 248 -17.70 -8.71 -24.33
N ALA A 249 -18.44 -7.71 -24.75
CA ALA A 249 -18.59 -7.35 -26.16
C ALA A 249 -17.25 -6.99 -26.80
N LEU A 250 -16.44 -6.19 -26.10
CA LEU A 250 -15.10 -5.84 -26.57
C LEU A 250 -14.16 -7.08 -26.56
N GLU A 251 -14.23 -7.96 -25.54
CA GLU A 251 -13.50 -9.21 -25.47
C GLU A 251 -13.85 -10.11 -26.67
N ASN A 252 -15.12 -10.26 -26.99
CA ASN A 252 -15.59 -11.06 -28.13
C ASN A 252 -14.97 -10.57 -29.45
N LEU A 253 -15.05 -9.25 -29.72
CA LEU A 253 -14.44 -8.65 -30.91
C LEU A 253 -12.92 -8.82 -30.95
N MET A 254 -12.22 -8.57 -29.85
CA MET A 254 -10.75 -8.68 -29.78
C MET A 254 -10.24 -10.12 -29.80
N SER A 255 -11.08 -11.07 -29.42
CA SER A 255 -10.68 -12.51 -29.38
C SER A 255 -10.54 -13.11 -30.77
N ILE A 256 -11.20 -12.54 -31.77
CA ILE A 256 -11.24 -13.05 -33.14
C ILE A 256 -9.86 -12.96 -33.79
N LYS A 257 -9.46 -14.05 -34.41
CA LYS A 257 -8.19 -14.16 -35.15
C LYS A 257 -8.48 -14.37 -36.62
N CYS A 258 -7.84 -13.53 -37.45
CA CYS A 258 -7.74 -13.76 -38.89
C CYS A 258 -6.32 -14.19 -39.18
N ASP A 259 -6.11 -15.47 -39.53
CA ASP A 259 -4.82 -16.14 -39.59
C ASP A 259 -4.02 -16.05 -38.28
N LYS A 260 -2.95 -15.25 -38.25
CA LYS A 260 -2.07 -15.04 -37.07
C LYS A 260 -2.28 -13.73 -36.33
N ILE A 261 -3.13 -12.85 -36.87
CA ILE A 261 -3.35 -11.50 -36.32
C ILE A 261 -4.74 -11.37 -35.70
N ARG A 262 -4.88 -10.36 -34.83
CA ARG A 262 -6.15 -9.92 -34.27
C ARG A 262 -6.50 -8.52 -34.82
N PRO A 263 -7.35 -8.43 -35.84
CA PRO A 263 -7.59 -7.16 -36.56
C PRO A 263 -8.09 -6.03 -35.63
N ILE A 264 -8.98 -6.35 -34.69
CA ILE A 264 -9.53 -5.37 -33.75
C ILE A 264 -8.47 -4.90 -32.73
N CYS A 265 -7.56 -5.79 -32.29
CA CYS A 265 -6.44 -5.36 -31.44
C CYS A 265 -5.52 -4.39 -32.19
N ASN A 266 -5.25 -4.67 -33.48
CA ASN A 266 -4.42 -3.80 -34.31
C ASN A 266 -5.11 -2.45 -34.61
N LEU A 267 -6.42 -2.46 -34.80
CA LEU A 267 -7.21 -1.25 -34.96
C LEU A 267 -7.16 -0.37 -33.72
N LEU A 268 -7.41 -0.95 -32.55
CA LEU A 268 -7.43 -0.23 -31.28
C LEU A 268 -6.12 0.50 -31.01
N VAL A 269 -4.98 -0.16 -31.21
CA VAL A 269 -3.67 0.46 -30.90
C VAL A 269 -3.25 1.56 -31.88
N LYS A 270 -3.87 1.61 -33.06
CA LYS A 270 -3.65 2.65 -34.08
C LYS A 270 -4.52 3.89 -33.87
N ARG A 271 -5.49 3.85 -32.98
CA ARG A 271 -6.36 5.00 -32.66
C ARG A 271 -5.56 6.08 -31.92
N ASP A 272 -5.83 7.33 -32.21
CA ASP A 272 -5.22 8.50 -31.58
C ASP A 272 -5.53 8.55 -30.06
N ASP A 273 -6.70 8.04 -29.66
CA ASP A 273 -7.14 7.99 -28.27
C ASP A 273 -6.66 6.73 -27.52
N PHE A 274 -5.99 5.78 -28.15
CA PHE A 274 -5.40 4.63 -27.46
C PHE A 274 -4.30 5.07 -26.48
N CYS A 275 -3.35 5.88 -26.96
CA CYS A 275 -2.26 6.43 -26.17
C CYS A 275 -2.09 7.94 -26.49
N PRO A 276 -3.03 8.78 -26.01
CA PRO A 276 -3.11 10.18 -26.40
C PRO A 276 -1.88 10.98 -25.92
N VAL A 277 -1.44 11.92 -26.76
CA VAL A 277 -0.44 12.91 -26.36
C VAL A 277 -1.14 14.01 -25.56
N VAL A 278 -0.57 14.36 -24.41
CA VAL A 278 -1.14 15.35 -23.49
C VAL A 278 -0.10 16.41 -23.18
N GLU A 279 -0.43 17.67 -23.45
CA GLU A 279 0.43 18.84 -23.26
C GLU A 279 -0.13 19.80 -22.20
N THR A 280 -0.52 19.27 -21.04
CA THR A 280 -1.08 20.05 -19.93
C THR A 280 -0.33 19.80 -18.65
N GLU A 281 -0.44 20.70 -17.65
CA GLU A 281 0.16 20.48 -16.32
C GLU A 281 -0.46 19.24 -15.63
N ALA A 282 -1.73 18.94 -15.87
CA ALA A 282 -2.42 17.79 -15.32
C ALA A 282 -2.28 16.55 -16.23
N VAL A 283 -1.06 16.24 -16.67
CA VAL A 283 -0.77 15.20 -17.69
C VAL A 283 -1.39 13.85 -17.31
N GLY A 284 -1.19 13.39 -16.06
CA GLY A 284 -1.68 12.09 -15.61
C GLY A 284 -3.20 11.98 -15.67
N ARG A 285 -3.90 12.99 -15.16
CA ARG A 285 -5.36 13.05 -15.16
C ARG A 285 -5.94 13.10 -16.58
N GLU A 286 -5.41 13.98 -17.41
CA GLU A 286 -5.91 14.17 -18.77
C GLU A 286 -5.60 12.96 -19.65
N PHE A 287 -4.46 12.30 -19.48
CA PHE A 287 -4.16 11.04 -20.15
C PHE A 287 -5.18 9.96 -19.77
N GLY A 288 -5.43 9.78 -18.47
CA GLY A 288 -6.42 8.82 -17.98
C GLY A 288 -7.84 9.07 -18.52
N ARG A 289 -8.25 10.34 -18.69
CA ARG A 289 -9.58 10.71 -19.21
C ARG A 289 -9.72 10.57 -20.71
N ARG A 290 -8.66 10.86 -21.47
CA ARG A 290 -8.72 10.88 -22.95
C ARG A 290 -8.49 9.51 -23.56
N CYS A 291 -7.78 8.61 -22.86
CA CYS A 291 -7.48 7.30 -23.42
C CYS A 291 -8.76 6.46 -23.68
N TYR A 292 -8.70 5.59 -24.70
CA TYR A 292 -9.81 4.73 -25.06
C TYR A 292 -10.35 3.91 -23.88
N PHE A 293 -9.45 3.34 -23.08
CA PHE A 293 -9.82 2.51 -21.94
C PHE A 293 -10.29 3.27 -20.70
N SER A 294 -10.37 4.63 -20.77
CA SER A 294 -10.82 5.45 -19.66
C SER A 294 -12.11 4.95 -19.00
N PRO A 295 -13.24 4.77 -19.69
CA PRO A 295 -14.48 4.33 -19.05
C PRO A 295 -14.44 2.90 -18.50
N PHE A 296 -13.56 2.07 -19.05
CA PHE A 296 -13.35 0.69 -18.58
C PHE A 296 -12.50 0.64 -17.30
N LEU A 297 -11.54 1.53 -17.17
CA LEU A 297 -10.66 1.65 -15.99
C LEU A 297 -11.30 2.48 -14.87
N ASP A 298 -12.15 3.47 -15.21
CA ASP A 298 -12.79 4.40 -14.27
C ASP A 298 -14.04 3.78 -13.57
N ARG A 299 -13.96 2.52 -13.17
CA ARG A 299 -15.01 1.83 -12.42
C ARG A 299 -14.64 1.80 -10.94
N SER A 300 -15.14 2.78 -10.20
CA SER A 300 -14.82 2.98 -8.79
C SER A 300 -16.03 3.46 -8.00
N VAL A 301 -15.97 3.23 -6.70
CA VAL A 301 -16.90 3.79 -5.71
C VAL A 301 -16.79 5.32 -5.66
N ALA A 302 -15.59 5.83 -5.86
CA ALA A 302 -15.28 7.25 -5.86
C ALA A 302 -15.18 7.76 -7.30
N LYS A 303 -16.25 8.36 -7.81
CA LYS A 303 -16.10 9.27 -8.94
C LYS A 303 -15.75 10.66 -8.38
N VAL A 304 -14.47 10.96 -8.29
CA VAL A 304 -13.96 12.32 -8.01
C VAL A 304 -13.94 13.12 -9.32
N ASN A 305 -14.95 13.03 -10.13
CA ASN A 305 -15.06 13.88 -11.30
C ASN A 305 -15.74 15.20 -10.92
N GLY A 306 -15.05 16.31 -11.16
CA GLY A 306 -15.59 17.65 -11.03
C GLY A 306 -16.85 17.86 -11.88
N GLY A 307 -17.99 17.45 -11.38
CA GLY A 307 -19.28 17.47 -12.05
C GLY A 307 -20.33 16.59 -11.36
N ILE A 308 -19.94 15.77 -10.39
CA ILE A 308 -20.92 15.07 -9.55
C ILE A 308 -21.35 16.06 -8.47
N ASP A 309 -22.65 16.29 -8.38
CA ASP A 309 -23.25 16.91 -7.22
C ASP A 309 -22.75 16.14 -5.96
N PRO A 310 -21.86 16.75 -5.15
CA PRO A 310 -21.35 16.09 -3.96
C PRO A 310 -22.48 15.60 -3.04
N SER A 311 -23.65 16.24 -3.14
CA SER A 311 -24.83 15.91 -2.36
C SER A 311 -25.40 14.52 -2.68
N ALA A 312 -25.38 14.08 -3.93
CA ALA A 312 -25.93 12.78 -4.31
C ALA A 312 -25.03 11.59 -3.90
N SER A 313 -23.71 11.80 -3.91
CA SER A 313 -22.74 10.80 -3.43
C SER A 313 -22.63 10.80 -1.91
N ILE A 314 -22.68 11.97 -1.28
CA ILE A 314 -22.73 12.15 0.18
C ILE A 314 -23.97 11.47 0.77
N THR A 315 -25.15 11.53 0.10
CA THR A 315 -26.37 10.86 0.58
C THR A 315 -26.27 9.35 0.62
N ARG A 316 -25.47 8.70 -0.23
CA ARG A 316 -25.29 7.22 -0.18
C ARG A 316 -24.50 6.77 1.03
N PHE A 317 -23.38 7.44 1.32
CA PHE A 317 -22.53 7.09 2.46
C PHE A 317 -22.93 7.82 3.74
N ALA A 318 -23.58 8.99 3.65
CA ALA A 318 -24.14 9.65 4.82
C ALA A 318 -25.28 8.86 5.47
N ALA A 319 -26.03 8.07 4.70
CA ALA A 319 -27.00 7.12 5.25
C ALA A 319 -26.32 6.06 6.13
N PHE A 320 -25.07 5.66 5.82
CA PHE A 320 -24.27 4.76 6.66
C PHE A 320 -23.60 5.45 7.84
N ALA A 321 -23.36 6.77 7.75
CA ALA A 321 -22.70 7.55 8.81
C ALA A 321 -23.62 7.90 9.98
N ASP A 322 -24.92 8.03 9.75
CA ASP A 322 -25.93 8.28 10.79
C ASP A 322 -26.39 6.97 11.49
N ILE A 323 -26.06 5.81 10.94
CA ILE A 323 -26.38 4.51 11.50
C ILE A 323 -25.28 4.09 12.48
N ASN A 324 -25.47 4.47 13.72
CA ASN A 324 -24.50 4.23 14.81
C ASN A 324 -24.26 2.74 15.17
N ASN A 325 -24.85 1.77 14.48
CA ASN A 325 -24.82 0.35 14.89
C ASN A 325 -24.79 -0.66 13.72
N GLU A 326 -24.55 -0.29 12.48
CA GLU A 326 -24.60 -1.24 11.37
C GLU A 326 -23.24 -1.41 10.64
N ASP A 327 -22.23 -1.84 11.38
CA ASP A 327 -20.97 -2.31 10.78
C ASP A 327 -21.22 -3.46 9.78
N GLU A 328 -22.26 -4.29 10.02
CA GLU A 328 -22.64 -5.40 9.16
C GLU A 328 -23.20 -4.95 7.81
N SER A 329 -24.11 -3.96 7.81
CA SER A 329 -24.65 -3.39 6.56
C SER A 329 -23.58 -2.71 5.72
N ARG A 330 -22.65 -2.01 6.36
CA ARG A 330 -21.50 -1.38 5.71
C ARG A 330 -20.56 -2.42 5.09
N PHE A 331 -20.25 -3.47 5.83
CA PHE A 331 -19.44 -4.59 5.36
C PHE A 331 -20.09 -5.29 4.14
N MET A 332 -21.39 -5.56 4.19
CA MET A 332 -22.12 -6.16 3.06
C MET A 332 -22.13 -5.26 1.83
N PHE A 333 -22.26 -3.94 2.01
CA PHE A 333 -22.14 -2.97 0.92
C PHE A 333 -20.76 -3.00 0.28
N TYR A 334 -19.68 -2.99 1.08
CA TYR A 334 -18.32 -3.07 0.56
C TYR A 334 -18.09 -4.37 -0.21
N LYS A 335 -18.52 -5.50 0.35
CA LYS A 335 -18.39 -6.82 -0.27
C LYS A 335 -19.10 -6.90 -1.61
N THR A 336 -20.35 -6.44 -1.69
CA THR A 336 -21.14 -6.46 -2.93
C THR A 336 -20.54 -5.53 -3.99
N THR A 337 -20.12 -4.33 -3.60
CA THR A 337 -19.53 -3.35 -4.52
C THR A 337 -18.19 -3.85 -5.06
N ASN A 338 -17.32 -4.37 -4.18
CA ASN A 338 -16.01 -4.89 -4.57
C ASN A 338 -16.15 -6.15 -5.44
N ALA A 339 -17.14 -7.01 -5.21
CA ALA A 339 -17.42 -8.16 -6.08
C ALA A 339 -17.80 -7.72 -7.51
N SER A 340 -18.61 -6.67 -7.64
CA SER A 340 -18.99 -6.10 -8.94
C SER A 340 -17.77 -5.49 -9.68
N ILE A 341 -16.93 -4.75 -8.95
CA ILE A 341 -15.70 -4.18 -9.52
C ILE A 341 -14.70 -5.28 -9.89
N SER A 342 -14.55 -6.31 -9.05
CA SER A 342 -13.66 -7.45 -9.32
C SER A 342 -14.05 -8.18 -10.60
N SER A 343 -15.36 -8.35 -10.86
CA SER A 343 -15.84 -8.92 -12.13
C SER A 343 -15.40 -8.12 -13.35
N CYS A 344 -15.43 -6.77 -13.26
CA CYS A 344 -14.91 -5.90 -14.32
C CYS A 344 -13.39 -6.03 -14.47
N ARG A 345 -12.62 -6.14 -13.37
CA ARG A 345 -11.17 -6.30 -13.40
C ARG A 345 -10.73 -7.60 -14.11
N VAL A 346 -11.43 -8.70 -13.86
CA VAL A 346 -11.17 -9.99 -14.56
C VAL A 346 -11.34 -9.84 -16.08
N LYS A 347 -12.41 -9.17 -16.52
CA LYS A 347 -12.63 -8.89 -17.94
C LYS A 347 -11.57 -7.94 -18.49
N LEU A 348 -11.26 -6.87 -17.76
CA LEU A 348 -10.24 -5.90 -18.15
C LEU A 348 -8.87 -6.56 -18.35
N HIS A 349 -8.46 -7.46 -17.46
CA HIS A 349 -7.24 -8.26 -17.63
C HIS A 349 -7.25 -9.03 -18.94
N LYS A 350 -8.37 -9.67 -19.31
CA LYS A 350 -8.47 -10.41 -20.58
C LYS A 350 -8.27 -9.50 -21.79
N LEU A 351 -8.83 -8.27 -21.76
CA LEU A 351 -8.63 -7.29 -22.83
C LEU A 351 -7.15 -6.94 -23.01
N PHE A 352 -6.46 -6.61 -21.93
CA PHE A 352 -5.02 -6.33 -21.98
C PHE A 352 -4.18 -7.54 -22.39
N HIS A 353 -4.57 -8.74 -21.93
CA HIS A 353 -3.91 -9.97 -22.33
C HIS A 353 -4.03 -10.21 -23.83
N LEU A 354 -5.22 -10.00 -24.44
CA LEU A 354 -5.43 -10.13 -25.87
C LEU A 354 -4.56 -9.16 -26.68
N LEU A 355 -4.41 -7.91 -26.21
CA LEU A 355 -3.51 -6.91 -26.82
C LEU A 355 -2.04 -7.32 -26.76
N LEU A 356 -1.62 -7.91 -25.62
CA LEU A 356 -0.21 -8.29 -25.39
C LEU A 356 0.20 -9.58 -26.10
N VAL A 357 -0.72 -10.53 -26.24
CA VAL A 357 -0.46 -11.78 -26.97
C VAL A 357 -0.36 -11.55 -28.48
N ASN A 358 -1.07 -10.58 -29.00
CA ASN A 358 -1.01 -10.24 -30.42
C ASN A 358 0.27 -9.45 -30.74
N ALA A 359 1.06 -9.94 -31.69
CA ALA A 359 2.43 -9.46 -31.95
C ALA A 359 2.48 -7.98 -32.34
N GLU A 360 1.54 -7.52 -33.21
CA GLU A 360 1.52 -6.16 -33.74
C GLU A 360 1.05 -5.11 -32.72
N SER A 361 0.20 -5.49 -31.75
CA SER A 361 -0.32 -4.55 -30.75
C SER A 361 0.49 -4.55 -29.43
N ARG A 362 1.37 -5.52 -29.23
CA ARG A 362 2.14 -5.70 -27.98
C ARG A 362 2.96 -4.46 -27.62
N GLU A 363 3.77 -3.96 -28.52
CA GLU A 363 4.69 -2.83 -28.25
C GLU A 363 3.90 -1.54 -27.95
N ALA A 364 2.86 -1.26 -28.69
CA ALA A 364 1.98 -0.11 -28.43
C ALA A 364 1.29 -0.23 -27.07
N THR A 365 0.90 -1.45 -26.66
CA THR A 365 0.29 -1.71 -25.34
C THR A 365 1.29 -1.54 -24.22
N MET A 366 2.54 -2.01 -24.37
CA MET A 366 3.60 -1.79 -23.40
C MET A 366 3.92 -0.29 -23.26
N ASN A 367 3.91 0.47 -24.34
CA ASN A 367 4.07 1.92 -24.31
C ASN A 367 2.92 2.62 -23.58
N PHE A 368 1.67 2.18 -23.79
CA PHE A 368 0.51 2.69 -23.06
C PHE A 368 0.67 2.46 -21.55
N ILE A 369 1.03 1.24 -21.14
CA ILE A 369 1.28 0.89 -19.73
C ILE A 369 2.37 1.76 -19.13
N ALA A 370 3.49 1.92 -19.83
CA ALA A 370 4.62 2.72 -19.36
C ALA A 370 4.24 4.21 -19.20
N LYS A 371 3.57 4.81 -20.20
CA LYS A 371 3.13 6.21 -20.14
C LYS A 371 2.08 6.46 -19.05
N MET A 372 1.16 5.51 -18.83
CA MET A 372 0.20 5.59 -17.73
C MET A 372 0.92 5.75 -16.37
N LEU A 373 1.98 4.98 -16.15
CA LEU A 373 2.78 5.03 -14.93
C LEU A 373 3.68 6.27 -14.90
N GLU A 374 4.31 6.63 -16.01
CA GLU A 374 5.19 7.79 -16.12
C GLU A 374 4.45 9.10 -15.82
N TYR A 375 3.29 9.33 -16.46
CA TYR A 375 2.51 10.55 -16.32
C TYR A 375 1.89 10.73 -14.93
N ASN A 376 1.79 9.65 -14.14
CA ASN A 376 1.31 9.66 -12.77
C ASN A 376 2.43 9.46 -11.73
N HIS A 377 3.70 9.52 -12.15
CA HIS A 377 4.86 9.30 -11.28
C HIS A 377 4.86 10.22 -10.05
N ASP A 378 4.41 11.46 -10.21
CA ASP A 378 4.40 12.44 -9.13
C ASP A 378 3.35 12.18 -8.05
N LYS A 379 2.43 11.20 -8.25
CA LYS A 379 1.34 10.88 -7.31
C LYS A 379 1.83 10.54 -5.89
N THR A 380 3.03 9.99 -5.76
CA THR A 380 3.63 9.61 -4.47
C THR A 380 4.59 10.66 -3.88
N LYS A 381 4.80 11.79 -4.56
CA LYS A 381 5.63 12.88 -4.04
C LYS A 381 4.91 13.62 -2.91
N LEU A 382 5.67 14.09 -1.93
CA LEU A 382 5.15 14.76 -0.72
C LEU A 382 4.26 15.98 -1.02
N GLN A 383 4.55 16.71 -2.11
CA GLN A 383 3.81 17.90 -2.55
C GLN A 383 3.01 17.66 -3.84
N ALA A 384 2.64 16.41 -4.12
CA ALA A 384 1.84 16.10 -5.29
C ALA A 384 0.49 16.83 -5.25
N ASN A 385 0.13 17.48 -6.37
CA ASN A 385 -1.22 17.99 -6.54
C ASN A 385 -2.15 16.84 -6.97
N PRO A 386 -3.12 16.43 -6.12
CA PRO A 386 -4.02 15.33 -6.47
C PRO A 386 -4.81 15.58 -7.76
N MET A 387 -5.01 16.86 -8.12
CA MET A 387 -5.75 17.25 -9.33
C MET A 387 -4.98 17.02 -10.63
N ASN A 388 -3.68 16.75 -10.56
CA ASN A 388 -2.83 16.48 -11.74
C ASN A 388 -2.76 14.99 -12.08
N ASN A 389 -3.14 14.12 -11.15
CA ASN A 389 -3.06 12.68 -11.27
C ASN A 389 -4.43 12.04 -11.53
N ILE A 390 -4.44 10.79 -11.98
CA ILE A 390 -5.65 9.98 -12.09
C ILE A 390 -6.20 9.58 -10.73
N ASP A 391 -7.48 9.27 -10.70
CA ASP A 391 -8.20 8.85 -9.49
C ASP A 391 -7.67 7.50 -8.95
N ASP A 392 -7.75 7.32 -7.61
CA ASP A 392 -7.26 6.12 -6.95
C ASP A 392 -7.98 4.84 -7.40
N GLY A 393 -9.30 4.91 -7.62
CA GLY A 393 -10.04 3.77 -8.12
C GLY A 393 -9.63 3.33 -9.53
N TYR A 394 -9.29 4.27 -10.39
CA TYR A 394 -8.78 4.00 -11.72
C TYR A 394 -7.44 3.24 -11.68
N ILE A 395 -6.48 3.76 -10.89
CA ILE A 395 -5.16 3.14 -10.79
C ILE A 395 -5.21 1.78 -10.08
N LEU A 396 -6.15 1.56 -9.14
CA LEU A 396 -6.35 0.25 -8.52
C LEU A 396 -6.89 -0.79 -9.50
N ASN A 397 -7.77 -0.39 -10.44
CA ASN A 397 -8.23 -1.27 -11.51
C ASN A 397 -7.09 -1.61 -12.49
N PHE A 398 -6.27 -0.61 -12.83
CA PHE A 398 -5.08 -0.81 -13.64
C PHE A 398 -4.05 -1.71 -12.94
N LEU A 399 -3.83 -1.49 -11.64
CA LEU A 399 -2.97 -2.35 -10.81
C LEU A 399 -3.42 -3.81 -10.83
N SER A 400 -4.73 -4.07 -10.72
CA SER A 400 -5.26 -5.44 -10.80
C SER A 400 -4.89 -6.13 -12.12
N VAL A 401 -4.93 -5.41 -13.24
CA VAL A 401 -4.47 -5.94 -14.53
C VAL A 401 -2.99 -6.31 -14.49
N MET A 402 -2.15 -5.42 -13.96
CA MET A 402 -0.70 -5.64 -13.88
C MET A 402 -0.35 -6.83 -12.96
N LEU A 403 -1.05 -6.97 -11.83
CA LEU A 403 -0.87 -8.09 -10.90
C LEU A 403 -1.19 -9.44 -11.57
N GLN A 404 -2.32 -9.51 -12.27
CA GLN A 404 -2.72 -10.73 -12.98
C GLN A 404 -1.77 -11.07 -14.14
N LEU A 405 -1.27 -10.05 -14.87
CA LEU A 405 -0.24 -10.26 -15.90
C LEU A 405 1.09 -10.75 -15.30
N SER A 406 1.41 -10.35 -14.06
CA SER A 406 2.64 -10.74 -13.37
C SER A 406 2.53 -12.08 -12.66
N THR A 407 1.33 -12.63 -12.46
CA THR A 407 1.12 -13.90 -11.75
C THR A 407 1.93 -15.07 -12.33
N PRO A 408 2.01 -15.30 -13.66
CA PRO A 408 2.78 -16.39 -14.25
C PRO A 408 4.29 -16.14 -14.34
N ILE A 409 4.77 -14.94 -13.92
CA ILE A 409 6.19 -14.60 -14.05
C ILE A 409 7.02 -15.30 -12.99
N GLU A 410 8.00 -16.08 -13.44
CA GLU A 410 9.03 -16.71 -12.62
C GLU A 410 10.23 -15.75 -12.47
N LEU A 411 10.76 -15.62 -11.25
CA LEU A 411 11.85 -14.68 -10.96
C LEU A 411 13.16 -15.01 -11.69
N ASP A 412 13.34 -16.27 -12.10
CA ASP A 412 14.52 -16.69 -12.88
C ASP A 412 14.54 -16.09 -14.30
N LYS A 413 13.38 -15.58 -14.76
CA LYS A 413 13.22 -14.90 -16.06
C LYS A 413 13.27 -13.37 -15.94
N VAL A 414 13.50 -12.85 -14.73
CA VAL A 414 13.54 -11.40 -14.45
C VAL A 414 14.99 -10.95 -14.37
N SER A 415 15.42 -10.12 -15.31
CA SER A 415 16.77 -9.53 -15.27
C SER A 415 16.84 -8.36 -14.28
N SER A 416 17.80 -8.41 -13.37
CA SER A 416 18.10 -7.32 -12.44
C SER A 416 18.77 -6.11 -13.12
N ASN A 417 19.35 -6.30 -14.34
CA ASN A 417 20.02 -5.25 -15.09
C ASN A 417 19.05 -4.28 -15.77
N TYR A 418 17.77 -4.65 -15.87
CA TYR A 418 16.74 -3.86 -16.56
C TYR A 418 16.66 -2.41 -16.09
N ILE A 419 16.76 -2.17 -14.79
CA ILE A 419 16.66 -0.80 -14.24
C ILE A 419 17.81 0.13 -14.67
N PHE A 420 18.92 -0.43 -15.13
CA PHE A 420 20.08 0.30 -15.67
C PHE A 420 20.06 0.38 -17.19
N HIS A 421 19.15 -0.39 -17.83
CA HIS A 421 19.12 -0.49 -19.29
C HIS A 421 18.62 0.82 -19.94
N PRO A 422 19.22 1.30 -21.04
CA PRO A 422 18.81 2.54 -21.72
C PRO A 422 17.34 2.52 -22.21
N LYS A 423 16.79 1.33 -22.50
CA LYS A 423 15.38 1.13 -22.90
C LYS A 423 14.45 0.91 -21.70
N CYS A 424 14.90 1.12 -20.45
CA CYS A 424 14.03 0.99 -19.28
C CYS A 424 12.86 1.97 -19.38
N ARG A 425 11.64 1.43 -19.21
CA ARG A 425 10.40 2.23 -19.33
C ARG A 425 10.04 2.97 -18.03
N LEU A 426 10.83 2.77 -16.96
CA LEU A 426 10.58 3.43 -15.68
C LEU A 426 11.37 4.74 -15.58
N LYS A 427 10.74 5.76 -14.99
CA LYS A 427 11.41 7.02 -14.66
C LYS A 427 12.09 6.90 -13.29
N LEU A 428 13.39 6.60 -13.30
CA LEU A 428 14.17 6.30 -12.09
C LEU A 428 15.29 7.29 -11.77
N ALA A 429 15.49 8.33 -12.59
CA ALA A 429 16.61 9.25 -12.44
C ALA A 429 16.59 10.02 -11.12
N ASP A 430 15.41 10.42 -10.66
CA ASP A 430 15.21 11.24 -9.45
C ASP A 430 14.97 10.39 -8.19
N GLU A 431 15.01 9.05 -8.30
CA GLU A 431 14.70 8.15 -7.18
C GLU A 431 15.91 7.91 -6.28
N THR A 432 15.69 7.98 -4.96
CA THR A 432 16.71 7.62 -3.97
C THR A 432 17.03 6.13 -4.04
N ARG A 433 18.30 5.79 -3.76
CA ARG A 433 18.82 4.43 -3.82
C ARG A 433 19.08 3.89 -2.41
N ILE A 434 18.98 2.58 -2.25
CA ILE A 434 19.12 1.91 -0.95
C ILE A 434 20.45 2.27 -0.26
N LYS A 435 21.57 2.31 -0.99
CA LYS A 435 22.89 2.59 -0.40
C LYS A 435 23.73 3.61 -1.18
N TYR A 436 23.62 3.63 -2.49
CA TYR A 436 24.49 4.40 -3.37
C TYR A 436 23.83 5.69 -3.87
N THR A 437 24.63 6.58 -4.44
CA THR A 437 24.16 7.84 -5.03
C THR A 437 23.71 7.63 -6.50
N SER A 438 23.00 8.61 -7.05
CA SER A 438 22.62 8.59 -8.47
C SER A 438 23.83 8.59 -9.40
N ASP A 439 24.93 9.25 -9.02
CA ASP A 439 26.19 9.26 -9.80
C ASP A 439 26.84 7.87 -9.80
N ASP A 440 26.82 7.16 -8.67
CA ASP A 440 27.31 5.79 -8.59
C ASP A 440 26.54 4.86 -9.53
N VAL A 441 25.20 5.03 -9.61
CA VAL A 441 24.34 4.27 -10.52
C VAL A 441 24.70 4.53 -11.97
N VAL A 442 24.93 5.79 -12.36
CA VAL A 442 25.36 6.15 -13.73
C VAL A 442 26.71 5.52 -14.05
N ASN A 443 27.65 5.59 -13.12
CA ASN A 443 28.96 4.98 -13.32
C ASN A 443 28.90 3.45 -13.43
N TYR A 444 28.07 2.82 -12.60
CA TYR A 444 27.86 1.37 -12.63
C TYR A 444 27.19 0.93 -13.92
N SER A 445 26.17 1.65 -14.40
CA SER A 445 25.46 1.31 -15.64
C SER A 445 26.38 1.28 -16.86
N ARG A 446 27.45 2.10 -16.87
CA ARG A 446 28.48 2.10 -17.94
C ARG A 446 29.37 0.86 -17.94
N THR A 447 29.43 0.12 -16.84
CA THR A 447 30.22 -1.12 -16.72
C THR A 447 29.42 -2.38 -17.10
N LEU A 448 28.10 -2.24 -17.31
CA LEU A 448 27.23 -3.36 -17.63
C LEU A 448 27.15 -3.59 -19.15
N GLU A 449 27.19 -4.85 -19.53
CA GLU A 449 26.83 -5.30 -20.88
C GLU A 449 25.34 -5.67 -20.89
N PHE A 450 24.58 -5.01 -21.75
CA PHE A 450 23.15 -5.24 -21.88
C PHE A 450 22.84 -6.22 -23.02
N THR A 451 21.84 -7.06 -22.79
CA THR A 451 21.36 -8.05 -23.75
C THR A 451 19.88 -7.84 -24.05
N ASP A 452 19.38 -8.41 -25.14
CA ASP A 452 17.94 -8.39 -25.45
C ASP A 452 17.11 -9.22 -24.43
N GLU A 453 17.77 -10.07 -23.64
CA GLU A 453 17.13 -10.78 -22.51
C GLU A 453 16.67 -9.83 -21.42
N ASP A 454 17.40 -8.73 -21.21
CA ASP A 454 17.12 -7.78 -20.13
C ASP A 454 15.82 -6.99 -20.33
N THR A 455 15.33 -6.89 -21.58
CA THR A 455 14.10 -6.17 -21.94
C THR A 455 12.95 -7.09 -22.37
N LYS A 456 13.02 -8.40 -22.04
CA LYS A 456 11.90 -9.32 -22.31
C LYS A 456 10.66 -8.99 -21.48
N PHE A 457 9.50 -9.31 -22.04
CA PHE A 457 8.19 -9.06 -21.41
C PHE A 457 8.11 -9.45 -19.92
N PRO A 458 8.60 -10.62 -19.44
CA PRO A 458 8.54 -10.95 -18.01
C PRO A 458 9.26 -9.91 -17.14
N THR A 459 10.44 -9.45 -17.57
CA THR A 459 11.22 -8.43 -16.86
C THR A 459 10.50 -7.08 -16.85
N GLU A 460 10.11 -6.58 -18.01
CA GLU A 460 9.39 -5.30 -18.11
C GLU A 460 8.10 -5.32 -17.29
N CYS A 461 7.28 -6.36 -17.45
CA CYS A 461 6.02 -6.49 -16.73
C CYS A 461 6.21 -6.54 -15.22
N PHE A 462 7.23 -7.25 -14.71
CA PHE A 462 7.55 -7.31 -13.29
C PHE A 462 7.85 -5.91 -12.72
N PHE A 463 8.76 -5.17 -13.34
CA PHE A 463 9.13 -3.85 -12.86
C PHE A 463 8.03 -2.79 -13.02
N LEU A 464 7.25 -2.85 -14.12
CA LEU A 464 6.08 -1.99 -14.30
C LEU A 464 5.00 -2.30 -13.24
N THR A 465 4.86 -3.56 -12.82
CA THR A 465 3.94 -3.94 -11.73
C THR A 465 4.39 -3.39 -10.39
N ILE A 466 5.69 -3.37 -10.08
CA ILE A 466 6.22 -2.69 -8.88
C ILE A 466 5.80 -1.21 -8.88
N GLN A 467 5.97 -0.51 -10.00
CA GLN A 467 5.57 0.89 -10.11
C GLN A 467 4.05 1.06 -9.99
N ALA A 468 3.26 0.15 -10.56
CA ALA A 468 1.80 0.15 -10.43
C ALA A 468 1.36 -0.07 -8.97
N MET A 469 2.06 -0.94 -8.21
CA MET A 469 1.85 -1.15 -6.76
C MET A 469 2.10 0.15 -5.98
N ARG A 470 3.21 0.84 -6.29
CA ARG A 470 3.56 2.12 -5.66
C ARG A 470 2.50 3.19 -5.90
N LEU A 471 2.10 3.40 -7.16
CA LEU A 471 1.13 4.44 -7.55
C LEU A 471 -0.31 4.08 -7.17
N GLY A 472 -0.64 2.79 -7.14
CA GLY A 472 -1.95 2.27 -6.78
C GLY A 472 -2.11 2.08 -5.28
N LEU A 473 -1.85 0.88 -4.78
CA LEU A 473 -2.17 0.51 -3.41
C LEU A 473 -1.42 1.36 -2.37
N HIS A 474 -0.10 1.54 -2.53
CA HIS A 474 0.68 2.33 -1.57
C HIS A 474 0.16 3.77 -1.46
N ALA A 475 -0.02 4.47 -2.59
CA ALA A 475 -0.55 5.85 -2.60
C ALA A 475 -1.96 5.94 -2.00
N THR A 476 -2.83 4.96 -2.30
CA THR A 476 -4.21 4.91 -1.77
C THR A 476 -4.22 4.67 -0.26
N VAL A 477 -3.35 3.80 0.25
CA VAL A 477 -3.21 3.53 1.69
C VAL A 477 -2.69 4.75 2.44
N GLU A 478 -1.73 5.49 1.87
CA GLU A 478 -1.24 6.73 2.50
C GLU A 478 -2.32 7.82 2.55
N LEU A 479 -3.11 7.99 1.48
CA LEU A 479 -4.26 8.89 1.47
C LEU A 479 -5.33 8.47 2.48
N PHE A 480 -5.61 7.16 2.58
CA PHE A 480 -6.51 6.63 3.61
C PHE A 480 -6.04 7.00 5.03
N LYS A 481 -4.76 6.79 5.34
CA LYS A 481 -4.17 7.15 6.64
C LYS A 481 -4.31 8.65 6.91
N GLN A 482 -4.06 9.49 5.90
CA GLN A 482 -4.21 10.94 6.00
C GLN A 482 -5.67 11.35 6.25
N VAL A 483 -6.63 10.81 5.49
CA VAL A 483 -8.06 11.10 5.67
C VAL A 483 -8.54 10.63 7.06
N LYS A 484 -8.08 9.44 7.52
CA LYS A 484 -8.39 8.91 8.86
C LYS A 484 -7.90 9.86 9.97
N ARG A 485 -6.66 10.39 9.85
CA ARG A 485 -6.11 11.40 10.79
C ARG A 485 -6.94 12.68 10.76
N THR A 486 -7.24 13.20 9.59
CA THR A 486 -8.06 14.41 9.41
C THR A 486 -9.45 14.25 10.05
N CYS A 487 -10.10 13.08 9.90
CA CYS A 487 -11.38 12.79 10.55
C CYS A 487 -11.28 12.83 12.08
N VAL A 488 -10.20 12.32 12.65
CA VAL A 488 -9.94 12.36 14.11
C VAL A 488 -9.74 13.81 14.57
N GLU A 489 -8.92 14.59 13.87
CA GLU A 489 -8.64 16.00 14.19
C GLU A 489 -9.90 16.87 14.13
N ILE A 490 -10.71 16.71 13.08
CA ILE A 490 -11.99 17.42 12.94
C ILE A 490 -12.91 17.05 14.10
N ARG A 491 -13.00 15.77 14.50
CA ARG A 491 -13.83 15.32 15.63
C ARG A 491 -13.39 15.95 16.94
N ILE A 492 -12.09 16.03 17.19
CA ILE A 492 -11.51 16.69 18.36
C ILE A 492 -11.88 18.19 18.35
N ARG A 493 -11.68 18.87 17.22
CA ARG A 493 -11.99 20.28 17.05
C ARG A 493 -13.48 20.59 17.25
N ILE A 494 -14.37 19.77 16.73
CA ILE A 494 -15.81 19.90 16.93
C ILE A 494 -16.18 19.78 18.42
N ARG A 495 -15.65 18.78 19.13
CA ARG A 495 -15.88 18.61 20.58
C ARG A 495 -15.41 19.83 21.37
N GLU A 496 -14.27 20.40 20.99
CA GLU A 496 -13.75 21.61 21.63
C GLU A 496 -14.64 22.83 21.37
N MET A 497 -15.07 23.05 20.11
CA MET A 497 -16.02 24.12 19.79
C MET A 497 -17.36 23.94 20.51
N GLU A 498 -17.86 22.70 20.67
CA GLU A 498 -19.10 22.42 21.43
C GLU A 498 -18.95 22.79 22.92
N ARG A 499 -17.77 22.56 23.52
CA ARG A 499 -17.45 23.02 24.87
C ARG A 499 -17.42 24.57 24.93
N GLN A 500 -16.74 25.21 23.98
CA GLN A 500 -16.66 26.66 23.88
C GLN A 500 -18.02 27.33 23.69
N VAL A 501 -18.95 26.73 22.92
CA VAL A 501 -20.34 27.23 22.83
C VAL A 501 -21.05 27.22 24.19
N LYS A 502 -20.82 26.16 25.01
CA LYS A 502 -21.43 26.04 26.34
C LYS A 502 -20.85 27.05 27.34
N SER A 503 -19.56 27.39 27.22
CA SER A 503 -18.85 28.32 28.12
C SER A 503 -18.78 29.76 27.62
N ALA A 504 -19.32 30.06 26.44
CA ALA A 504 -19.23 31.38 25.81
C ALA A 504 -19.88 32.48 26.68
N PRO A 505 -19.12 33.53 27.07
CA PRO A 505 -19.57 34.59 27.98
C PRO A 505 -20.55 35.60 27.32
N SER A 506 -20.62 35.68 26.00
CA SER A 506 -21.52 36.61 25.30
C SER A 506 -22.29 35.92 24.15
N ASP A 507 -23.48 36.41 23.87
CA ASP A 507 -24.32 35.85 22.78
C ASP A 507 -23.70 36.13 21.40
N HIS A 508 -22.96 37.20 21.22
CA HIS A 508 -22.25 37.47 19.97
C HIS A 508 -21.15 36.40 19.71
N LEU A 509 -20.34 36.11 20.71
CA LEU A 509 -19.31 35.08 20.61
C LEU A 509 -19.91 33.70 20.42
N ARG A 510 -21.00 33.38 21.13
CA ARG A 510 -21.73 32.10 20.97
C ARG A 510 -22.22 31.93 19.54
N ARG A 511 -22.85 32.94 18.92
CA ARG A 511 -23.31 32.85 17.51
C ARG A 511 -22.15 32.68 16.54
N ARG A 512 -21.02 33.35 16.77
CA ARG A 512 -19.81 33.23 15.94
C ARG A 512 -19.26 31.77 15.98
N ILE A 513 -19.10 31.19 17.18
CA ILE A 513 -18.62 29.80 17.36
C ILE A 513 -19.65 28.83 16.81
N GLN A 514 -20.95 29.06 16.96
CA GLN A 514 -21.99 28.21 16.36
C GLN A 514 -21.92 28.18 14.82
N SER A 515 -21.64 29.32 14.19
CA SER A 515 -21.45 29.41 12.74
C SER A 515 -20.22 28.59 12.28
N GLN A 516 -19.12 28.71 13.03
CA GLN A 516 -17.90 27.92 12.77
C GLN A 516 -18.15 26.43 13.01
N LEU A 517 -18.87 26.08 14.06
CA LEU A 517 -19.25 24.69 14.37
C LEU A 517 -20.11 24.08 13.26
N LYS A 518 -21.06 24.85 12.70
CA LYS A 518 -21.87 24.38 11.56
C LYS A 518 -20.99 24.05 10.35
N ARG A 519 -20.04 24.94 9.99
CA ARG A 519 -19.08 24.68 8.91
C ARG A 519 -18.18 23.48 9.19
N ALA A 520 -17.71 23.33 10.43
CA ALA A 520 -16.88 22.19 10.82
C ALA A 520 -17.67 20.87 10.73
N LYS A 521 -18.95 20.85 11.08
CA LYS A 521 -19.82 19.67 10.94
C LYS A 521 -20.08 19.32 9.46
N GLU A 522 -20.26 20.30 8.57
CA GLU A 522 -20.36 20.04 7.13
C GLU A 522 -19.05 19.48 6.58
N PHE A 523 -17.90 20.03 6.99
CA PHE A 523 -16.59 19.49 6.60
C PHE A 523 -16.36 18.07 7.16
N GLN A 524 -16.85 17.78 8.38
CA GLN A 524 -16.81 16.42 8.95
C GLN A 524 -17.57 15.40 8.08
N LYS A 525 -18.74 15.79 7.54
CA LYS A 525 -19.51 14.90 6.65
C LYS A 525 -18.73 14.55 5.38
N ILE A 526 -18.07 15.56 4.78
CA ILE A 526 -17.23 15.34 3.59
C ILE A 526 -16.03 14.44 3.92
N ALA A 527 -15.35 14.72 5.03
CA ALA A 527 -14.21 13.90 5.46
C ALA A 527 -14.60 12.45 5.78
N LEU A 528 -15.76 12.25 6.41
CA LEU A 528 -16.30 10.92 6.69
C LEU A 528 -16.69 10.19 5.39
N PHE A 529 -17.29 10.88 4.43
CA PHE A 529 -17.57 10.32 3.12
C PHE A 529 -16.29 9.83 2.42
N ASN A 530 -15.24 10.64 2.42
CA ASN A 530 -13.95 10.25 1.86
C ASN A 530 -13.37 9.04 2.59
N LEU A 531 -13.45 9.02 3.92
CA LEU A 531 -12.98 7.88 4.72
C LEU A 531 -13.68 6.59 4.31
N LEU A 532 -15.02 6.57 4.25
CA LEU A 532 -15.80 5.40 3.87
C LEU A 532 -15.51 4.95 2.42
N THR A 533 -15.26 5.89 1.54
CA THR A 533 -14.87 5.61 0.15
C THR A 533 -13.53 4.89 0.09
N TYR A 534 -12.52 5.41 0.80
CA TYR A 534 -11.21 4.75 0.87
C TYR A 534 -11.28 3.41 1.59
N GLU A 535 -12.04 3.30 2.70
CA GLU A 535 -12.27 2.02 3.38
C GLU A 535 -12.85 0.96 2.43
N CYS A 536 -13.85 1.32 1.61
CA CYS A 536 -14.43 0.43 0.60
C CYS A 536 -13.37 -0.03 -0.42
N MET A 537 -12.56 0.90 -0.95
CA MET A 537 -11.54 0.56 -1.95
C MET A 537 -10.44 -0.36 -1.41
N ILE A 538 -9.98 -0.13 -0.16
CA ILE A 538 -8.91 -0.92 0.46
C ILE A 538 -9.42 -2.17 1.19
N SER A 539 -10.73 -2.40 1.27
CA SER A 539 -11.33 -3.63 1.80
C SER A 539 -11.58 -4.70 0.74
N ASP A 540 -11.10 -4.50 -0.49
CA ASP A 540 -11.19 -5.49 -1.56
C ASP A 540 -10.21 -6.64 -1.33
N GLU A 541 -10.73 -7.72 -0.74
CA GLU A 541 -9.93 -8.89 -0.37
C GLU A 541 -9.24 -9.54 -1.59
N SER A 542 -9.92 -9.60 -2.74
CA SER A 542 -9.34 -10.18 -3.96
C SER A 542 -8.11 -9.40 -4.42
N LEU A 543 -8.24 -8.08 -4.52
CA LEU A 543 -7.12 -7.21 -4.91
C LEU A 543 -5.97 -7.28 -3.89
N LEU A 544 -6.30 -7.26 -2.60
CA LEU A 544 -5.29 -7.32 -1.54
C LEU A 544 -4.53 -8.66 -1.54
N HIS A 545 -5.20 -9.77 -1.86
CA HIS A 545 -4.56 -11.07 -1.99
C HIS A 545 -3.54 -11.08 -3.15
N ASP A 546 -3.94 -10.60 -4.31
CA ASP A 546 -3.03 -10.48 -5.47
C ASP A 546 -1.84 -9.57 -5.14
N CYS A 547 -2.08 -8.48 -4.39
CA CYS A 547 -1.01 -7.59 -3.92
C CYS A 547 -0.04 -8.29 -2.97
N VAL A 548 -0.52 -9.11 -2.02
CA VAL A 548 0.35 -9.86 -1.10
C VAL A 548 1.17 -10.90 -1.87
N ASP A 549 0.55 -11.63 -2.80
CA ASP A 549 1.26 -12.64 -3.61
C ASP A 549 2.38 -12.00 -4.45
N PHE A 550 2.10 -10.83 -5.02
CA PHE A 550 3.14 -10.07 -5.74
C PHE A 550 4.20 -9.51 -4.80
N THR A 551 3.81 -9.04 -3.60
CA THR A 551 4.73 -8.57 -2.55
C THR A 551 5.73 -9.65 -2.15
N VAL A 552 5.28 -10.91 -2.06
CA VAL A 552 6.17 -12.07 -1.82
C VAL A 552 7.20 -12.21 -2.94
N LYS A 553 6.77 -12.09 -4.20
CA LYS A 553 7.69 -12.14 -5.36
C LYS A 553 8.71 -11.01 -5.31
N GLN A 554 8.26 -9.78 -5.03
CA GLN A 554 9.12 -8.60 -4.92
C GLN A 554 10.13 -8.72 -3.80
N MET A 555 9.72 -9.21 -2.63
CA MET A 555 10.61 -9.47 -1.49
C MET A 555 11.66 -10.53 -1.85
N ASN A 556 11.23 -11.65 -2.43
CA ASN A 556 12.13 -12.71 -2.87
C ASN A 556 13.13 -12.22 -3.92
N PHE A 557 12.70 -11.34 -4.84
CA PHE A 557 13.59 -10.71 -5.80
C PHE A 557 14.68 -9.89 -5.09
N LEU A 558 14.31 -9.01 -4.15
CA LEU A 558 15.27 -8.19 -3.40
C LEU A 558 16.24 -9.04 -2.57
N CYS A 559 15.76 -10.10 -1.91
CA CYS A 559 16.60 -11.02 -1.15
C CYS A 559 17.57 -11.80 -2.05
N ARG A 560 17.15 -12.22 -3.26
CA ARG A 560 18.03 -12.88 -4.23
C ARG A 560 19.17 -11.98 -4.72
N LEU A 561 18.96 -10.66 -4.78
CA LEU A 561 20.04 -9.72 -5.12
C LEU A 561 21.12 -9.67 -4.04
N ILE A 562 20.79 -10.01 -2.80
CA ILE A 562 21.74 -10.09 -1.68
C ILE A 562 22.44 -11.44 -1.69
N SER A 563 21.68 -12.53 -1.76
CA SER A 563 22.21 -13.90 -1.79
C SER A 563 21.25 -14.84 -2.50
N PRO A 564 21.72 -15.68 -3.45
CA PRO A 564 20.88 -16.73 -4.08
C PRO A 564 20.26 -17.69 -3.07
N ASP A 565 21.00 -18.02 -1.99
CA ASP A 565 20.57 -18.96 -0.93
C ASP A 565 20.07 -18.22 0.33
N PHE A 566 19.47 -17.04 0.17
CA PHE A 566 19.02 -16.19 1.28
C PHE A 566 18.10 -16.92 2.29
N SER A 567 17.30 -17.88 1.83
CA SER A 567 16.35 -18.62 2.67
C SER A 567 17.03 -19.50 3.74
N ARG A 568 18.31 -19.82 3.55
CA ARG A 568 19.12 -20.59 4.51
C ARG A 568 19.96 -19.70 5.42
N PHE A 569 20.06 -18.41 5.15
CA PHE A 569 20.90 -17.43 5.85
C PHE A 569 22.40 -17.80 5.93
N THR A 570 22.87 -18.70 5.08
CA THR A 570 24.25 -19.25 5.18
C THR A 570 25.27 -18.45 4.40
N SER A 571 24.84 -17.64 3.44
CA SER A 571 25.74 -16.92 2.49
C SER A 571 25.39 -15.43 2.37
N ILE A 572 24.91 -14.82 3.46
CA ILE A 572 24.67 -13.37 3.48
C ILE A 572 26.02 -12.66 3.57
N PRO A 573 26.37 -11.78 2.62
CA PRO A 573 27.64 -11.08 2.60
C PRO A 573 27.73 -10.05 3.74
N ALA A 574 28.96 -9.72 4.17
CA ALA A 574 29.19 -8.70 5.19
C ALA A 574 28.85 -7.28 4.70
N GLU A 575 29.05 -7.02 3.39
CA GLU A 575 28.74 -5.75 2.75
C GLU A 575 27.58 -5.91 1.76
N ALA A 576 26.81 -4.83 1.58
CA ALA A 576 25.71 -4.83 0.62
C ALA A 576 26.22 -5.07 -0.82
N PRO A 577 25.68 -6.06 -1.54
CA PRO A 577 25.98 -6.22 -2.97
C PRO A 577 25.65 -4.94 -3.74
N LYS A 578 26.54 -4.55 -4.68
CA LYS A 578 26.37 -3.30 -5.44
C LYS A 578 25.00 -3.20 -6.10
N ILE A 579 24.57 -4.28 -6.77
CA ILE A 579 23.27 -4.31 -7.46
C ILE A 579 22.08 -4.08 -6.52
N PHE A 580 22.10 -4.66 -5.31
CA PHE A 580 21.07 -4.42 -4.30
C PHE A 580 21.11 -2.97 -3.81
N GLY A 581 22.29 -2.45 -3.46
CA GLY A 581 22.42 -1.09 -2.95
C GLY A 581 22.06 0.00 -3.95
N MET A 582 22.06 -0.31 -5.25
CA MET A 582 21.65 0.60 -6.33
C MET A 582 20.15 0.52 -6.68
N MET A 583 19.41 -0.43 -6.10
CA MET A 583 17.96 -0.47 -6.28
C MET A 583 17.28 0.77 -5.67
N PRO A 584 16.19 1.25 -6.26
CA PRO A 584 15.39 2.33 -5.67
C PRO A 584 14.83 1.93 -4.30
N GLU A 585 14.87 2.83 -3.33
CA GLU A 585 14.35 2.61 -1.97
C GLU A 585 12.87 2.20 -1.99
N PHE A 586 12.07 2.81 -2.85
CA PHE A 586 10.63 2.55 -2.91
C PHE A 586 10.30 1.08 -3.21
N MET A 587 11.23 0.32 -3.79
CA MET A 587 11.02 -1.11 -4.04
C MET A 587 10.92 -1.92 -2.75
N LEU A 588 11.66 -1.56 -1.71
CA LEU A 588 11.51 -2.17 -0.39
C LEU A 588 10.42 -1.45 0.43
N GLU A 589 10.38 -0.13 0.36
CA GLU A 589 9.42 0.70 1.11
C GLU A 589 7.97 0.30 0.85
N SER A 590 7.58 0.12 -0.43
CA SER A 590 6.22 -0.29 -0.79
C SER A 590 5.84 -1.66 -0.23
N VAL A 591 6.79 -2.60 -0.18
CA VAL A 591 6.58 -3.92 0.47
C VAL A 591 6.27 -3.76 1.96
N LEU A 592 7.07 -2.96 2.66
CA LEU A 592 6.93 -2.75 4.10
C LEU A 592 5.62 -2.03 4.45
N ASP A 593 5.23 -1.04 3.65
CA ASP A 593 3.99 -0.29 3.88
C ASP A 593 2.74 -1.16 3.67
N ILE A 594 2.77 -2.06 2.68
CA ILE A 594 1.70 -3.04 2.46
C ILE A 594 1.61 -4.03 3.61
N LEU A 595 2.75 -4.56 4.09
CA LEU A 595 2.78 -5.45 5.24
C LEU A 595 2.25 -4.76 6.49
N ASN A 596 2.68 -3.53 6.74
CA ASN A 596 2.22 -2.74 7.88
C ASN A 596 0.72 -2.45 7.79
N PHE A 597 0.21 -2.15 6.59
CA PHE A 597 -1.22 -2.00 6.35
C PHE A 597 -1.99 -3.30 6.62
N ALA A 598 -1.53 -4.43 6.10
CA ALA A 598 -2.14 -5.74 6.31
C ALA A 598 -2.20 -6.12 7.79
N LEU A 599 -1.12 -5.87 8.54
CA LEU A 599 -1.03 -6.13 9.98
C LEU A 599 -1.97 -5.24 10.82
N ARG A 600 -2.25 -4.01 10.38
CA ARG A 600 -3.06 -3.05 11.14
C ARG A 600 -4.55 -3.09 10.82
N GLU A 601 -4.91 -3.30 9.55
CA GLU A 601 -6.26 -3.02 9.07
C GLU A 601 -6.97 -4.25 8.48
N SER A 602 -6.28 -5.37 8.18
CA SER A 602 -6.90 -6.50 7.50
C SER A 602 -6.52 -7.87 8.06
N PHE A 603 -7.37 -8.40 8.92
CA PHE A 603 -7.18 -9.74 9.49
C PHE A 603 -7.18 -10.86 8.45
N THR A 604 -8.02 -10.78 7.43
CA THR A 604 -8.12 -11.79 6.36
C THR A 604 -6.84 -11.87 5.55
N VAL A 605 -6.21 -10.71 5.27
CA VAL A 605 -4.91 -10.65 4.60
C VAL A 605 -3.79 -11.16 5.50
N LEU A 606 -3.85 -10.87 6.80
CA LEU A 606 -2.88 -11.33 7.79
C LEU A 606 -2.72 -12.86 7.77
N GLN A 607 -3.83 -13.60 7.66
CA GLN A 607 -3.82 -15.07 7.61
C GLN A 607 -3.13 -15.64 6.35
N ARG A 608 -2.99 -14.85 5.31
CA ARG A 608 -2.34 -15.24 4.05
C ARG A 608 -0.88 -14.86 3.94
N ILE A 609 -0.34 -14.10 4.89
CA ILE A 609 1.08 -13.76 4.88
C ILE A 609 1.90 -15.06 5.07
N PRO A 610 2.68 -15.47 4.07
CA PRO A 610 3.46 -16.70 4.19
C PRO A 610 4.61 -16.52 5.16
N THR A 611 4.94 -17.59 5.86
CA THR A 611 6.04 -17.62 6.84
C THR A 611 7.40 -17.23 6.23
N THR A 612 7.61 -17.57 4.97
CA THR A 612 8.83 -17.21 4.23
C THR A 612 9.00 -15.70 4.06
N LEU A 613 7.90 -14.98 3.81
CA LEU A 613 7.96 -13.51 3.70
C LEU A 613 8.40 -12.87 5.02
N VAL A 614 7.89 -13.39 6.13
CA VAL A 614 8.25 -12.91 7.47
C VAL A 614 9.72 -13.20 7.76
N GLN A 615 10.20 -14.41 7.46
CA GLN A 615 11.60 -14.77 7.64
C GLN A 615 12.54 -13.94 6.77
N ASN A 616 12.13 -13.55 5.57
CA ASN A 616 12.92 -12.70 4.68
C ASN A 616 13.21 -11.30 5.28
N LEU A 617 12.37 -10.81 6.19
CA LEU A 617 12.63 -9.56 6.90
C LEU A 617 13.94 -9.61 7.71
N LEU A 618 14.36 -10.80 8.16
CA LEU A 618 15.62 -10.99 8.89
C LEU A 618 16.85 -10.62 8.04
N VAL A 619 16.78 -10.80 6.72
CA VAL A 619 17.89 -10.43 5.83
C VAL A 619 18.19 -8.95 5.92
N PHE A 620 17.15 -8.11 6.07
CA PHE A 620 17.30 -6.65 6.19
C PHE A 620 17.54 -6.23 7.64
N LEU A 621 16.76 -6.77 8.57
CA LEU A 621 16.81 -6.38 9.97
C LEU A 621 18.15 -6.69 10.64
N CYS A 622 18.77 -7.81 10.25
CA CYS A 622 20.08 -8.22 10.77
C CYS A 622 21.27 -7.59 10.01
N ASN A 623 21.01 -6.78 8.97
CA ASN A 623 22.06 -6.11 8.19
C ASN A 623 21.74 -4.63 7.96
N PRO A 624 21.59 -3.81 9.03
CA PRO A 624 21.22 -2.40 8.90
C PRO A 624 22.26 -1.59 8.12
N ASP A 625 23.51 -2.05 8.06
CA ASP A 625 24.61 -1.42 7.35
C ASP A 625 24.47 -1.49 5.81
N PHE A 626 23.49 -2.27 5.30
CA PHE A 626 23.17 -2.33 3.86
C PHE A 626 22.41 -1.08 3.38
N PHE A 627 21.94 -0.24 4.28
CA PHE A 627 21.07 0.89 4.01
C PHE A 627 21.73 2.20 4.41
N ASN A 628 21.69 3.18 3.51
CA ASN A 628 22.09 4.54 3.84
C ASN A 628 20.97 5.27 4.60
N ASN A 629 19.73 5.05 4.20
CA ASN A 629 18.56 5.63 4.85
C ASN A 629 18.09 4.79 6.05
N LYS A 630 18.35 5.30 7.25
CA LYS A 630 17.97 4.62 8.51
C LYS A 630 16.44 4.52 8.70
N PHE A 631 15.66 5.42 8.08
CA PHE A 631 14.20 5.35 8.13
C PHE A 631 13.64 4.11 7.41
N LEU A 632 14.33 3.61 6.40
CA LEU A 632 13.91 2.39 5.71
C LEU A 632 14.03 1.16 6.65
N ILE A 633 15.10 1.08 7.43
CA ILE A 633 15.23 0.03 8.48
C ILE A 633 14.23 0.26 9.62
N ALA A 634 13.96 1.52 9.99
CA ALA A 634 12.93 1.82 10.97
C ALA A 634 11.55 1.29 10.54
N LYS A 635 11.21 1.34 9.24
CA LYS A 635 10.00 0.69 8.71
C LYS A 635 10.02 -0.83 8.86
N VAL A 636 11.18 -1.48 8.67
CA VAL A 636 11.30 -2.94 8.94
C VAL A 636 11.04 -3.23 10.42
N VAL A 637 11.62 -2.43 11.32
CA VAL A 637 11.38 -2.53 12.76
C VAL A 637 9.90 -2.30 13.10
N ASP A 638 9.22 -1.33 12.47
CA ASP A 638 7.79 -1.07 12.71
C ASP A 638 6.91 -2.24 12.26
N VAL A 639 7.22 -2.90 11.15
CA VAL A 639 6.54 -4.13 10.72
C VAL A 639 6.70 -5.24 11.77
N VAL A 640 7.91 -5.44 12.31
CA VAL A 640 8.16 -6.45 13.35
C VAL A 640 7.48 -6.06 14.67
N PHE A 641 7.49 -4.79 15.04
CA PHE A 641 6.75 -4.26 16.18
C PHE A 641 5.25 -4.59 16.09
N MET A 642 4.66 -4.44 14.89
CA MET A 642 3.25 -4.78 14.66
C MET A 642 2.97 -6.28 14.70
N MET A 643 3.99 -7.14 14.63
CA MET A 643 3.87 -8.58 14.84
C MET A 643 3.97 -8.98 16.31
N CYS A 644 4.44 -8.10 17.21
CA CYS A 644 4.59 -8.40 18.63
C CYS A 644 3.24 -8.79 19.26
N PRO A 645 3.17 -9.91 20.01
CA PRO A 645 1.94 -10.39 20.65
C PRO A 645 1.26 -9.35 21.55
N SER A 646 2.05 -8.53 22.25
CA SER A 646 1.54 -7.46 23.12
C SER A 646 0.88 -6.30 22.35
N ILE A 647 1.19 -6.12 21.07
CA ILE A 647 0.64 -5.07 20.19
C ILE A 647 -0.52 -5.63 19.35
N ASN A 648 -0.28 -6.76 18.70
CA ASN A 648 -1.27 -7.44 17.88
C ASN A 648 -1.29 -8.95 18.19
N PRO A 649 -2.16 -9.40 19.12
CA PRO A 649 -2.24 -10.80 19.49
C PRO A 649 -2.50 -11.75 18.32
N GLN A 650 -3.20 -11.27 17.27
CA GLN A 650 -3.51 -12.05 16.08
C GLN A 650 -2.29 -12.32 15.19
N ALA A 651 -1.29 -11.45 15.25
CA ALA A 651 -0.03 -11.56 14.51
C ALA A 651 1.08 -12.28 15.29
N GLY A 652 0.85 -12.65 16.55
CA GLY A 652 1.86 -13.25 17.42
C GLY A 652 2.50 -14.53 16.87
N GLN A 653 1.76 -15.30 16.08
CA GLN A 653 2.31 -16.48 15.39
C GLN A 653 3.39 -16.08 14.37
N LEU A 654 3.23 -14.98 13.64
CA LEU A 654 4.22 -14.48 12.70
C LEU A 654 5.49 -14.02 13.43
N PHE A 655 5.35 -13.39 14.58
CA PHE A 655 6.48 -13.03 15.42
C PHE A 655 7.28 -14.26 15.87
N SER A 656 6.58 -15.32 16.32
CA SER A 656 7.23 -16.58 16.71
C SER A 656 8.00 -17.22 15.54
N VAL A 657 7.47 -17.16 14.33
CA VAL A 657 8.14 -17.64 13.11
C VAL A 657 9.37 -16.79 12.77
N LEU A 658 9.30 -15.46 12.97
CA LEU A 658 10.44 -14.56 12.74
C LEU A 658 11.63 -14.89 13.66
N ILE A 659 11.37 -15.13 14.94
CA ILE A 659 12.43 -15.31 15.94
C ILE A 659 12.97 -16.74 16.04
N ALA A 660 12.32 -17.73 15.40
CA ALA A 660 12.68 -19.14 15.49
C ALA A 660 14.03 -19.51 14.84
N PRO A 661 14.43 -18.95 13.66
CA PRO A 661 15.67 -19.36 13.02
C PRO A 661 16.93 -19.13 13.87
N ASP A 662 17.91 -20.03 13.81
CA ASP A 662 19.20 -19.87 14.48
C ASP A 662 19.92 -18.58 14.10
N TYR A 663 19.76 -18.14 12.84
CA TYR A 663 20.28 -16.87 12.36
C TYR A 663 19.71 -15.68 13.14
N ALA A 664 18.39 -15.68 13.38
CA ALA A 664 17.72 -14.66 14.19
C ALA A 664 18.25 -14.68 15.65
N GLN A 665 18.34 -15.87 16.26
CA GLN A 665 18.81 -16.00 17.65
C GLN A 665 20.23 -15.47 17.83
N LYS A 666 21.09 -15.58 16.82
CA LYS A 666 22.47 -15.09 16.89
C LYS A 666 22.60 -13.60 16.59
N ASN A 667 21.84 -13.05 15.63
CA ASN A 667 22.11 -11.75 15.04
C ASN A 667 21.06 -10.68 15.40
N LEU A 668 19.81 -11.06 15.66
CA LEU A 668 18.71 -10.10 15.80
C LEU A 668 18.94 -9.11 16.93
N PHE A 669 19.22 -9.59 18.14
CA PHE A 669 19.42 -8.72 19.29
C PHE A 669 20.64 -7.79 19.12
N PRO A 670 21.86 -8.30 18.80
CA PRO A 670 23.02 -7.44 18.60
C PRO A 670 22.81 -6.34 17.55
N LYS A 671 22.14 -6.67 16.44
CA LYS A 671 21.87 -5.70 15.37
C LYS A 671 20.81 -4.66 15.74
N LEU A 672 19.81 -5.03 16.53
CA LEU A 672 18.85 -4.07 17.08
C LEU A 672 19.50 -3.15 18.12
N VAL A 673 20.43 -3.65 18.95
CA VAL A 673 21.25 -2.84 19.88
C VAL A 673 22.08 -1.82 19.10
N GLN A 674 22.77 -2.24 18.04
CA GLN A 674 23.51 -1.35 17.15
C GLN A 674 22.57 -0.27 16.55
N PHE A 675 21.46 -0.69 15.99
CA PHE A 675 20.51 0.22 15.33
C PHE A 675 19.88 1.23 16.31
N TYR A 676 19.54 0.81 17.53
CA TYR A 676 19.05 1.70 18.59
C TYR A 676 19.99 2.88 18.84
N ALA A 677 21.31 2.61 18.88
CA ALA A 677 22.31 3.64 19.07
C ALA A 677 22.50 4.51 17.80
N ASP A 678 22.42 3.91 16.62
CA ASP A 678 22.65 4.58 15.33
C ASP A 678 21.53 5.54 14.92
N VAL A 679 20.32 5.37 15.44
CA VAL A 679 19.19 6.30 15.21
C VAL A 679 19.43 7.69 15.80
N GLU A 680 20.44 7.90 16.71
CA GLU A 680 20.78 9.23 17.24
C GLU A 680 21.24 10.23 16.19
N SER A 681 21.87 9.76 15.10
CA SER A 681 22.42 10.62 14.05
C SER A 681 21.70 10.43 12.73
N THR A 682 20.52 11.01 12.54
CA THR A 682 19.72 10.88 11.33
C THR A 682 19.74 12.12 10.42
N GLY A 683 20.15 13.32 10.87
CA GLY A 683 20.50 14.49 10.01
C GLY A 683 19.43 15.58 9.77
N ALA A 684 18.13 15.46 10.16
CA ALA A 684 17.09 16.46 9.91
C ALA A 684 16.40 16.98 11.19
N SER A 685 15.76 18.16 11.13
CA SER A 685 15.22 18.85 12.31
C SER A 685 13.93 18.27 12.91
N SER A 686 13.18 17.41 12.17
CA SER A 686 11.99 16.70 12.68
C SER A 686 12.34 15.42 13.43
N GLU A 687 13.57 14.98 13.36
CA GLU A 687 14.13 13.69 13.80
C GLU A 687 14.13 13.48 15.29
N PHE A 688 14.17 14.57 16.03
CA PHE A 688 14.24 14.50 17.49
C PHE A 688 13.08 13.69 18.09
N TYR A 689 11.88 13.81 17.53
CA TYR A 689 10.71 13.04 17.99
C TYR A 689 10.64 11.64 17.37
N ASP A 690 11.10 11.50 16.16
CA ASP A 690 11.03 10.24 15.41
C ASP A 690 11.93 9.16 16.02
N LYS A 691 13.12 9.52 16.52
CA LYS A 691 14.02 8.60 17.19
C LYS A 691 13.37 7.88 18.38
N PHE A 692 12.54 8.58 19.15
CA PHE A 692 11.89 7.97 20.33
C PHE A 692 10.83 6.95 19.92
N ASN A 693 10.10 7.20 18.82
CA ASN A 693 9.14 6.23 18.30
C ASN A 693 9.84 4.96 17.79
N ILE A 694 10.95 5.12 17.06
CA ILE A 694 11.74 3.98 16.56
C ILE A 694 12.30 3.19 17.75
N ARG A 695 12.90 3.87 18.73
CA ARG A 695 13.46 3.25 19.94
C ARG A 695 12.40 2.52 20.76
N ARG A 696 11.20 3.09 20.88
CA ARG A 696 10.08 2.39 21.53
C ARG A 696 9.71 1.10 20.82
N SER A 697 9.64 1.11 19.49
CA SER A 697 9.36 -0.11 18.72
C SER A 697 10.42 -1.20 19.03
N ILE A 698 11.70 -0.82 19.12
CA ILE A 698 12.79 -1.74 19.50
C ILE A 698 12.64 -2.22 20.94
N GLN A 699 12.30 -1.35 21.90
CA GLN A 699 12.10 -1.71 23.30
C GLN A 699 10.98 -2.73 23.49
N VAL A 700 9.87 -2.58 22.75
CA VAL A 700 8.78 -3.56 22.78
C VAL A 700 9.23 -4.90 22.18
N ILE A 701 9.98 -4.89 21.08
CA ILE A 701 10.56 -6.11 20.51
C ILE A 701 11.50 -6.77 21.53
N PHE A 702 12.36 -6.01 22.22
CA PHE A 702 13.23 -6.56 23.26
C PHE A 702 12.44 -7.21 24.38
N ARG A 703 11.34 -6.62 24.83
CA ARG A 703 10.48 -7.21 25.87
C ARG A 703 9.90 -8.56 25.42
N GLU A 704 9.46 -8.66 24.17
CA GLU A 704 8.96 -9.92 23.62
C GLU A 704 10.08 -10.97 23.45
N LEU A 705 11.27 -10.54 23.04
CA LEU A 705 12.43 -11.42 22.95
C LEU A 705 12.87 -11.92 24.34
N TRP A 706 12.79 -11.06 25.37
CA TRP A 706 13.12 -11.41 26.74
C TRP A 706 12.27 -12.55 27.32
N ALA A 707 11.03 -12.70 26.85
CA ALA A 707 10.18 -13.82 27.23
C ALA A 707 10.69 -15.19 26.72
N SER A 708 11.64 -15.22 25.77
CA SER A 708 12.27 -16.43 25.26
C SER A 708 13.61 -16.71 25.94
N MET A 709 13.77 -17.88 26.56
CA MET A 709 15.01 -18.26 27.29
C MET A 709 16.27 -18.20 26.42
N SER A 710 16.18 -18.54 25.14
CA SER A 710 17.32 -18.48 24.21
C SER A 710 17.79 -17.05 23.96
N TYR A 711 16.87 -16.10 23.82
CA TYR A 711 17.20 -14.69 23.66
C TYR A 711 17.65 -14.06 24.97
N GLN A 712 16.99 -14.37 26.08
CA GLN A 712 17.40 -13.90 27.41
C GLN A 712 18.84 -14.28 27.70
N TYR A 713 19.22 -15.54 27.44
CA TYR A 713 20.60 -15.99 27.59
C TYR A 713 21.58 -15.17 26.74
N ARG A 714 21.26 -14.92 25.46
CA ARG A 714 22.12 -14.13 24.56
C ARG A 714 22.24 -12.67 25.00
N MET A 715 21.13 -12.08 25.41
CA MET A 715 21.10 -10.72 25.92
C MET A 715 21.94 -10.57 27.17
N THR A 716 21.83 -11.51 28.12
CA THR A 716 22.61 -11.55 29.34
C THR A 716 24.10 -11.80 29.06
N GLU A 717 24.43 -12.67 28.10
CA GLU A 717 25.80 -12.90 27.66
C GLU A 717 26.43 -11.64 27.05
N MET A 718 25.72 -10.94 26.18
CA MET A 718 26.18 -9.67 25.59
C MET A 718 26.38 -8.60 26.68
N ALA A 719 25.46 -8.51 27.63
CA ALA A 719 25.59 -7.59 28.74
C ALA A 719 26.82 -7.94 29.63
N ARG A 720 27.09 -9.22 29.84
CA ARG A 720 28.26 -9.67 30.64
C ARG A 720 29.59 -9.43 29.92
N THR A 721 29.66 -9.64 28.61
CA THR A 721 30.86 -9.36 27.80
C THR A 721 31.08 -7.88 27.58
N CYS A 722 30.02 -7.09 27.69
CA CYS A 722 30.00 -5.64 27.64
C CYS A 722 30.80 -5.03 26.45
N PRO A 723 30.53 -5.44 25.20
CA PRO A 723 31.23 -4.88 24.04
C PRO A 723 30.92 -3.39 23.90
N PRO A 724 31.76 -2.63 23.16
CA PRO A 724 31.57 -1.17 22.97
C PRO A 724 30.19 -0.78 22.46
N GLU A 725 29.59 -1.57 21.60
CA GLU A 725 28.25 -1.35 21.07
C GLU A 725 27.18 -1.43 22.16
N PHE A 726 27.32 -2.34 23.12
CA PHE A 726 26.41 -2.47 24.23
C PHE A 726 26.57 -1.28 25.20
N VAL A 727 27.81 -0.87 25.49
CA VAL A 727 28.07 0.34 26.32
C VAL A 727 27.44 1.57 25.70
N ARG A 728 27.59 1.75 24.38
CA ARG A 728 26.96 2.85 23.64
C ARG A 728 25.44 2.78 23.71
N PHE A 729 24.86 1.59 23.55
CA PHE A 729 23.43 1.37 23.68
C PHE A 729 22.90 1.77 25.06
N ILE A 730 23.51 1.28 26.14
CA ILE A 730 23.10 1.61 27.51
C ILE A 730 23.24 3.12 27.78
N ASN A 731 24.29 3.74 27.28
CA ASN A 731 24.45 5.19 27.37
C ASN A 731 23.30 5.96 26.70
N MET A 732 22.84 5.51 25.52
CA MET A 732 21.66 6.10 24.85
C MET A 732 20.38 5.86 25.66
N VAL A 733 20.18 4.68 26.23
CA VAL A 733 19.02 4.38 27.10
C VAL A 733 18.99 5.30 28.33
N ILE A 734 20.14 5.55 28.96
CA ILE A 734 20.26 6.52 30.07
C ILE A 734 19.87 7.93 29.62
N ASN A 735 20.37 8.38 28.46
CA ASN A 735 20.01 9.68 27.90
C ASN A 735 18.49 9.80 27.64
N ASP A 736 17.91 8.77 27.05
CA ASP A 736 16.47 8.73 26.78
C ASP A 736 15.65 8.76 28.07
N ALA A 737 16.00 7.94 29.06
CA ALA A 737 15.33 7.93 30.37
C ALA A 737 15.39 9.30 31.05
N THR A 738 16.58 9.91 31.09
CA THR A 738 16.79 11.23 31.66
C THR A 738 15.93 12.27 30.96
N PHE A 739 16.03 12.37 29.64
CA PHE A 739 15.27 13.35 28.84
C PHE A 739 13.75 13.17 29.02
N LEU A 740 13.26 11.94 28.86
CA LEU A 740 11.81 11.66 28.90
C LEU A 740 11.21 11.94 30.27
N LEU A 741 11.92 11.60 31.36
CA LEU A 741 11.48 11.89 32.69
C LEU A 741 11.54 13.40 33.00
N ASP A 742 12.65 14.08 32.69
CA ASP A 742 12.83 15.51 32.96
C ASP A 742 11.78 16.35 32.25
N GLU A 743 11.56 16.11 30.93
CA GLU A 743 10.56 16.84 30.16
C GLU A 743 9.13 16.53 30.63
N SER A 744 8.86 15.28 31.02
CA SER A 744 7.55 14.91 31.58
C SER A 744 7.30 15.65 32.90
N LEU A 745 8.27 15.64 33.83
CA LEU A 745 8.13 16.29 35.13
C LEU A 745 8.04 17.81 34.99
N ALA A 746 8.82 18.43 34.09
CA ALA A 746 8.77 19.88 33.83
C ALA A 746 7.40 20.30 33.27
N ASN A 747 6.85 19.54 32.33
CA ASN A 747 5.53 19.83 31.79
C ASN A 747 4.40 19.54 32.77
N LEU A 748 4.52 18.53 33.63
CA LEU A 748 3.57 18.31 34.74
C LEU A 748 3.52 19.49 35.72
N LYS A 749 4.67 20.07 36.06
CA LYS A 749 4.72 21.30 36.88
C LYS A 749 4.00 22.45 36.19
N ARG A 750 4.24 22.68 34.91
CA ARG A 750 3.54 23.74 34.14
C ARG A 750 2.03 23.49 34.09
N ILE A 751 1.60 22.24 33.92
CA ILE A 751 0.17 21.87 33.96
C ILE A 751 -0.42 22.18 35.33
N HIS A 752 0.26 21.78 36.41
CA HIS A 752 -0.17 22.04 37.78
C HIS A 752 -0.35 23.55 38.03
N GLU A 753 0.65 24.37 37.72
CA GLU A 753 0.60 25.83 37.88
C GLU A 753 -0.62 26.44 37.14
N ILE A 754 -0.87 26.01 35.90
CA ILE A 754 -2.00 26.53 35.10
C ILE A 754 -3.33 25.99 35.64
N GLU A 755 -3.42 24.74 36.07
CA GLU A 755 -4.63 24.15 36.66
C GLU A 755 -5.01 24.89 37.96
N VAL A 756 -4.04 25.19 38.83
CA VAL A 756 -4.23 25.95 40.04
C VAL A 756 -4.69 27.40 39.72
N LEU A 757 -4.09 28.02 38.69
CA LEU A 757 -4.48 29.35 38.25
C LEU A 757 -5.91 29.40 37.68
N VAL A 758 -6.30 28.39 36.90
CA VAL A 758 -7.65 28.27 36.32
C VAL A 758 -8.70 27.98 37.40
N GLU A 759 -8.35 27.27 38.46
CA GLU A 759 -9.22 27.06 39.63
C GLU A 759 -9.52 28.34 40.40
N ASP A 760 -8.52 29.20 40.55
CA ASP A 760 -8.70 30.54 41.12
C ASP A 760 -9.34 31.48 40.09
N ARG A 761 -10.69 31.34 39.97
CA ARG A 761 -11.48 32.14 39.00
C ARG A 761 -11.27 33.65 39.16
N ALA A 762 -10.95 34.12 40.35
CA ALA A 762 -10.73 35.54 40.59
C ALA A 762 -9.43 36.02 39.96
N ARG A 763 -8.35 35.26 40.12
CA ARG A 763 -7.04 35.56 39.49
C ARG A 763 -7.07 35.31 37.98
N PHE A 764 -7.67 34.20 37.52
CA PHE A 764 -7.78 33.93 36.10
C PHE A 764 -8.62 34.97 35.34
N GLY A 765 -9.70 35.50 36.00
CA GLY A 765 -10.54 36.55 35.45
C GLY A 765 -9.89 37.92 35.37
N GLN A 766 -8.78 38.18 36.09
CA GLN A 766 -7.99 39.43 36.02
C GLN A 766 -7.07 39.46 34.79
N LEU A 767 -6.76 38.32 34.19
CA LEU A 767 -5.96 38.24 32.97
C LEU A 767 -6.79 38.74 31.77
N ASN A 768 -6.14 39.39 30.82
CA ASN A 768 -6.79 39.73 29.56
C ASN A 768 -7.11 38.48 28.72
N ASN A 769 -7.98 38.60 27.72
CA ASN A 769 -8.43 37.46 26.89
C ASN A 769 -7.26 36.78 26.15
N GLU A 770 -6.26 37.52 25.72
CA GLU A 770 -5.09 36.96 25.01
C GLU A 770 -4.22 36.15 25.95
N GLU A 771 -3.99 36.62 27.18
CA GLU A 771 -3.24 35.90 28.22
C GLU A 771 -3.97 34.61 28.66
N GLN A 772 -5.29 34.69 28.85
CA GLN A 772 -6.11 33.51 29.15
C GLN A 772 -5.98 32.47 28.02
N GLN A 773 -6.09 32.87 26.77
CA GLN A 773 -5.96 32.02 25.60
C GLN A 773 -4.55 31.43 25.52
N ALA A 774 -3.51 32.20 25.74
CA ALA A 774 -2.13 31.77 25.76
C ALA A 774 -1.90 30.67 26.84
N LYS A 775 -2.41 30.89 28.06
CA LYS A 775 -2.31 29.89 29.16
C LYS A 775 -3.03 28.59 28.83
N LEU A 776 -4.23 28.65 28.25
CA LEU A 776 -4.96 27.49 27.83
C LEU A 776 -4.28 26.73 26.64
N SER A 777 -3.65 27.49 25.74
CA SER A 777 -2.84 26.88 24.66
C SER A 777 -1.65 26.13 25.23
N VAL A 778 -0.89 26.71 26.15
CA VAL A 778 0.23 26.07 26.85
C VAL A 778 -0.24 24.82 27.61
N LEU A 779 -1.40 24.88 28.28
CA LEU A 779 -2.00 23.72 28.97
C LEU A 779 -2.28 22.58 28.01
N SER A 780 -2.86 22.89 26.83
CA SER A 780 -3.18 21.90 25.81
C SER A 780 -1.91 21.26 25.23
N GLU A 781 -0.90 22.08 24.93
CA GLU A 781 0.39 21.62 24.38
C GLU A 781 1.15 20.76 25.38
N SER A 782 1.34 21.27 26.63
CA SER A 782 2.00 20.49 27.70
C SER A 782 1.27 19.19 28.00
N SER A 783 -0.07 19.18 27.98
CA SER A 783 -0.87 17.97 28.18
C SER A 783 -0.63 16.91 27.09
N ARG A 784 -0.48 17.33 25.84
CA ARG A 784 -0.18 16.42 24.73
C ARG A 784 1.24 15.87 24.85
N MET A 785 2.21 16.73 25.20
CA MET A 785 3.61 16.33 25.36
C MET A 785 3.78 15.33 26.50
N VAL A 786 3.25 15.62 27.68
CA VAL A 786 3.33 14.70 28.84
C VAL A 786 2.77 13.34 28.50
N ARG A 787 1.61 13.29 27.87
CA ARG A 787 0.99 12.02 27.49
C ARG A 787 1.90 11.17 26.59
N SER A 788 2.56 11.82 25.61
CA SER A 788 3.49 11.15 24.70
C SER A 788 4.75 10.68 25.42
N TRP A 789 5.41 11.59 26.19
CA TRP A 789 6.66 11.31 26.90
C TRP A 789 6.50 10.25 27.99
N MET A 790 5.39 10.25 28.72
CA MET A 790 5.15 9.27 29.77
C MET A 790 5.00 7.84 29.25
N VAL A 791 4.38 7.65 28.08
CA VAL A 791 4.32 6.32 27.46
C VAL A 791 5.73 5.82 27.11
N LEU A 792 6.53 6.67 26.47
CA LEU A 792 7.91 6.34 26.08
C LEU A 792 8.79 6.13 27.31
N GLY A 793 8.71 7.00 28.31
CA GLY A 793 9.48 6.91 29.55
C GLY A 793 9.16 5.65 30.35
N ASN A 794 7.89 5.26 30.45
CA ASN A 794 7.51 4.03 31.15
C ASN A 794 8.10 2.78 30.47
N ASP A 795 8.02 2.68 29.11
CA ASP A 795 8.59 1.56 28.37
C ASP A 795 10.13 1.52 28.53
N THR A 796 10.80 2.69 28.55
CA THR A 796 12.26 2.80 28.77
C THR A 796 12.66 2.37 30.18
N MET A 797 11.92 2.81 31.21
CA MET A 797 12.20 2.44 32.60
C MET A 797 11.93 0.95 32.87
N ASP A 798 10.89 0.37 32.27
CA ASP A 798 10.63 -1.06 32.37
C ASP A 798 11.80 -1.87 31.75
N MET A 799 12.32 -1.44 30.59
CA MET A 799 13.49 -2.05 29.97
C MET A 799 14.72 -1.98 30.89
N PHE A 800 14.98 -0.82 31.49
CA PHE A 800 16.06 -0.67 32.45
C PHE A 800 15.93 -1.62 33.62
N ALA A 801 14.72 -1.80 34.14
CA ALA A 801 14.49 -2.64 35.33
C ALA A 801 14.83 -4.11 35.06
N TYR A 802 14.43 -4.69 33.92
CA TYR A 802 14.75 -6.10 33.66
C TYR A 802 16.20 -6.32 33.21
N PHE A 803 16.84 -5.37 32.48
CA PHE A 803 18.26 -5.50 32.16
C PHE A 803 19.16 -5.43 33.44
N THR A 804 18.85 -4.50 34.35
CA THR A 804 19.63 -4.40 35.63
C THR A 804 19.41 -5.59 36.54
N GLU A 805 18.24 -6.27 36.45
CA GLU A 805 17.96 -7.46 37.27
C GLU A 805 18.87 -8.64 36.89
N ASP A 806 19.03 -8.89 35.59
CA ASP A 806 19.70 -10.08 35.09
C ASP A 806 21.20 -9.86 34.78
N ALA A 807 21.64 -8.61 34.60
CA ALA A 807 23.02 -8.29 34.23
C ALA A 807 23.53 -7.02 34.92
N PRO A 808 23.49 -6.91 36.26
CA PRO A 808 23.85 -5.69 37.01
C PRO A 808 25.28 -5.23 36.75
N ASN A 809 26.23 -6.15 36.57
CA ASN A 809 27.64 -5.84 36.38
C ASN A 809 27.94 -5.02 35.11
N ALA A 810 27.11 -5.13 34.08
CA ALA A 810 27.27 -4.36 32.87
C ALA A 810 27.12 -2.84 33.05
N PHE A 811 26.45 -2.45 34.13
CA PHE A 811 26.11 -1.08 34.43
C PHE A 811 27.13 -0.35 35.31
N TYR A 812 28.15 -1.06 35.80
CA TYR A 812 29.20 -0.44 36.61
C TYR A 812 30.43 -0.03 35.81
N THR A 813 30.53 -0.48 34.58
CA THR A 813 31.68 -0.26 33.71
C THR A 813 31.65 1.10 33.01
N ASN A 814 32.83 1.66 32.69
CA ASN A 814 32.99 2.79 31.75
C ASN A 814 32.13 4.03 32.06
N ALA A 815 32.16 4.51 33.31
CA ALA A 815 31.41 5.69 33.78
C ALA A 815 29.87 5.61 33.61
N LEU A 816 29.31 4.44 33.26
CA LEU A 816 27.86 4.24 33.19
C LEU A 816 27.23 4.31 34.58
N GLY A 817 27.88 3.74 35.59
CA GLY A 817 27.42 3.73 36.97
C GLY A 817 27.16 5.12 37.53
N ASP A 818 28.06 6.06 37.29
CA ASP A 818 27.91 7.47 37.73
C ASP A 818 26.71 8.14 37.06
N ARG A 819 26.52 7.88 35.78
CA ARG A 819 25.41 8.47 35.02
C ARG A 819 24.05 7.92 35.44
N ILE A 820 24.00 6.61 35.71
CA ILE A 820 22.80 5.96 36.23
C ILE A 820 22.49 6.48 37.63
N ALA A 821 23.48 6.55 38.49
CA ALA A 821 23.33 7.09 39.85
C ALA A 821 22.79 8.54 39.80
N SER A 822 23.37 9.40 38.96
CA SER A 822 22.92 10.79 38.81
C SER A 822 21.48 10.86 38.32
N MET A 823 21.11 10.07 37.33
CA MET A 823 19.73 9.99 36.80
C MET A 823 18.75 9.50 37.86
N LEU A 824 19.09 8.46 38.59
CA LEU A 824 18.23 7.91 39.64
C LEU A 824 18.09 8.88 40.82
N ASN A 825 19.19 9.43 41.33
CA ASN A 825 19.19 10.39 42.45
C ASN A 825 18.35 11.63 42.13
N TYR A 826 18.56 12.22 40.93
CA TYR A 826 17.83 13.42 40.51
C TYR A 826 16.33 13.16 40.41
N ASN A 827 15.91 12.09 39.71
CA ASN A 827 14.50 11.77 39.54
C ASN A 827 13.82 11.38 40.84
N LEU A 828 14.50 10.62 41.70
CA LEU A 828 13.96 10.24 42.99
C LEU A 828 13.77 11.48 43.90
N LEU A 829 14.70 12.44 43.84
CA LEU A 829 14.58 13.72 44.54
C LEU A 829 13.41 14.57 44.03
N GLN A 830 13.19 14.61 42.73
CA GLN A 830 12.02 15.31 42.12
C GLN A 830 10.69 14.65 42.55
N LEU A 831 10.63 13.34 42.61
CA LEU A 831 9.42 12.57 42.91
C LEU A 831 9.08 12.50 44.39
N CYS A 832 10.10 12.40 45.22
CA CYS A 832 9.98 12.21 46.67
C CYS A 832 10.56 13.36 47.49
N GLY A 833 11.16 14.38 46.89
CA GLY A 833 11.71 15.57 47.57
C GLY A 833 10.63 16.63 47.89
N PRO A 834 11.04 17.81 48.41
CA PRO A 834 10.11 18.86 48.83
C PRO A 834 9.16 19.35 47.76
N THR A 835 9.60 19.42 46.48
CA THR A 835 8.87 19.95 45.31
C THR A 835 7.86 18.97 44.70
N CYS A 836 7.72 17.77 45.20
CA CYS A 836 6.84 16.74 44.60
C CYS A 836 5.36 17.11 44.56
N THR A 837 4.92 18.08 45.38
CA THR A 837 3.55 18.61 45.39
C THR A 837 3.17 19.35 44.09
N GLU A 838 4.20 19.91 43.41
CA GLU A 838 4.04 20.58 42.10
C GLU A 838 3.72 19.64 40.94
N LEU A 839 3.84 18.33 41.16
CA LEU A 839 3.54 17.29 40.18
C LEU A 839 2.09 16.77 40.26
N LYS A 840 1.27 17.35 41.12
CA LYS A 840 -0.15 16.96 41.27
C LYS A 840 -0.99 17.59 40.15
N VAL A 841 -1.51 16.77 39.30
CA VAL A 841 -2.41 17.16 38.19
C VAL A 841 -3.72 16.37 38.29
N LYS A 842 -4.80 16.91 37.72
CA LYS A 842 -6.12 16.27 37.69
C LYS A 842 -6.12 15.08 36.75
N ASP A 843 -6.81 13.99 37.16
CA ASP A 843 -6.98 12.77 36.37
C ASP A 843 -5.68 12.26 35.73
N ALA A 844 -4.62 12.26 36.56
CA ALA A 844 -3.24 12.03 36.14
C ALA A 844 -3.07 10.72 35.33
N LYS A 845 -3.71 9.62 35.77
CA LYS A 845 -3.63 8.31 35.15
C LYS A 845 -4.36 8.28 33.78
N GLU A 846 -5.58 8.76 33.70
CA GLU A 846 -6.42 8.71 32.50
C GLU A 846 -5.94 9.71 31.42
N ARG A 847 -5.49 10.89 31.86
CA ARG A 847 -5.05 11.96 30.92
C ARG A 847 -3.62 11.76 30.44
N PHE A 848 -2.72 11.34 31.33
CA PHE A 848 -1.28 11.42 31.09
C PHE A 848 -0.54 10.07 31.27
N PHE A 849 -1.22 8.98 31.63
CA PHE A 849 -0.57 7.72 32.05
C PHE A 849 0.45 7.91 33.16
N TRP A 850 0.24 9.00 33.96
CA TRP A 850 1.11 9.36 35.06
C TRP A 850 0.70 8.66 36.34
N GLU A 851 1.51 7.72 36.79
CA GLU A 851 1.36 6.98 38.03
C GLU A 851 2.64 7.17 38.91
N PRO A 852 2.72 8.20 39.74
CA PRO A 852 3.95 8.50 40.51
C PRO A 852 4.51 7.31 41.30
N ARG A 853 3.62 6.50 41.90
CA ARG A 853 4.02 5.31 42.66
C ARG A 853 4.68 4.26 41.75
N ARG A 854 4.20 4.08 40.53
CA ARG A 854 4.80 3.15 39.57
C ARG A 854 6.22 3.59 39.21
N THR A 855 6.40 4.87 38.90
CA THR A 855 7.70 5.41 38.51
C THR A 855 8.69 5.33 39.67
N VAL A 856 8.26 5.65 40.92
CA VAL A 856 9.10 5.47 42.12
C VAL A 856 9.48 4.00 42.27
N ASN A 857 8.56 3.05 42.16
CA ASN A 857 8.85 1.62 42.26
C ASN A 857 9.84 1.15 41.18
N GLN A 858 9.74 1.64 39.95
CA GLN A 858 10.71 1.35 38.87
C GLN A 858 12.11 1.85 39.23
N LEU A 859 12.23 3.10 39.69
CA LEU A 859 13.52 3.65 40.15
C LEU A 859 14.12 2.84 41.29
N ILE A 860 13.34 2.53 42.32
CA ILE A 860 13.78 1.75 43.45
C ILE A 860 14.19 0.35 43.04
N LYS A 861 13.44 -0.29 42.11
CA LYS A 861 13.82 -1.61 41.59
C LYS A 861 15.21 -1.57 40.94
N ILE A 862 15.51 -0.54 40.16
CA ILE A 862 16.84 -0.37 39.54
C ILE A 862 17.93 -0.19 40.63
N TYR A 863 17.71 0.65 41.65
CA TYR A 863 18.65 0.77 42.78
C TYR A 863 18.93 -0.57 43.47
N LEU A 864 17.86 -1.37 43.73
CA LEU A 864 17.97 -2.65 44.38
C LEU A 864 18.64 -3.73 43.51
N ASN A 865 18.49 -3.65 42.19
CA ASN A 865 19.16 -4.54 41.26
C ASN A 865 20.68 -4.23 41.19
N LEU A 866 21.02 -2.94 41.24
CA LEU A 866 22.41 -2.46 41.16
C LEU A 866 23.11 -2.43 42.55
N ASN A 867 22.50 -2.95 43.60
CA ASN A 867 23.01 -2.92 44.97
C ASN A 867 24.39 -3.57 45.09
N SER A 868 25.45 -2.75 45.06
CA SER A 868 26.84 -3.13 45.22
C SER A 868 27.64 -2.00 45.83
N GLU A 869 28.84 -2.30 46.38
CA GLU A 869 29.75 -1.29 46.94
C GLU A 869 30.18 -0.29 45.86
N GLN A 870 30.45 -0.78 44.64
CA GLN A 870 30.81 0.05 43.49
C GLN A 870 29.69 1.04 43.11
N PHE A 871 28.44 0.60 43.15
CA PHE A 871 27.31 1.49 42.88
C PHE A 871 27.10 2.50 44.00
N ALA A 872 27.36 2.14 45.24
CA ALA A 872 27.34 3.08 46.36
C ALA A 872 28.35 4.22 46.14
N ASP A 873 29.56 3.94 45.65
CA ASP A 873 30.55 4.95 45.29
C ASP A 873 30.04 5.90 44.16
N CYS A 874 29.34 5.33 43.16
CA CYS A 874 28.72 6.14 42.07
C CYS A 874 27.64 7.08 42.64
N ILE A 875 26.83 6.63 43.59
CA ILE A 875 25.81 7.47 44.24
C ILE A 875 26.46 8.63 45.01
N VAL A 876 27.52 8.36 45.78
CA VAL A 876 28.29 9.36 46.51
C VAL A 876 28.97 10.34 45.56
N GLY A 877 29.42 9.90 44.38
CA GLY A 877 30.03 10.74 43.37
C GLY A 877 29.10 11.79 42.74
N ASP A 878 27.78 11.65 42.92
CA ASP A 878 26.78 12.61 42.39
C ASP A 878 26.50 13.72 43.45
N GLU A 879 27.43 14.60 43.72
CA GLU A 879 27.32 15.73 44.66
C GLU A 879 26.17 16.69 44.32
N ARG A 880 25.74 16.73 43.08
CA ARG A 880 24.65 17.60 42.60
C ARG A 880 23.29 17.18 43.14
N SER A 881 22.97 15.90 43.07
CA SER A 881 21.64 15.38 43.38
C SER A 881 21.59 14.64 44.70
N TYR A 882 22.71 14.07 45.15
CA TYR A 882 22.80 13.34 46.43
C TYR A 882 23.41 14.17 47.52
N SER A 883 22.75 14.21 48.69
CA SER A 883 23.32 14.50 50.01
C SER A 883 22.46 13.83 51.07
N PRO A 884 23.01 13.41 52.22
CA PRO A 884 22.24 12.79 53.30
C PRO A 884 21.04 13.62 53.75
N GLU A 885 21.17 14.96 53.76
CA GLU A 885 20.13 15.89 54.16
C GLU A 885 18.96 15.90 53.19
N LYS A 886 19.24 15.96 51.87
CA LYS A 886 18.22 15.92 50.82
C LYS A 886 17.46 14.60 50.82
N PHE A 887 18.16 13.48 51.06
CA PHE A 887 17.57 12.15 51.04
C PHE A 887 16.78 11.81 52.31
N LYS A 888 16.97 12.49 53.41
CA LYS A 888 16.16 12.32 54.61
C LYS A 888 14.66 12.44 54.36
N VAL A 889 14.25 13.49 53.62
CA VAL A 889 12.84 13.69 53.19
C VAL A 889 12.38 12.58 52.25
N VAL A 890 13.25 12.11 51.37
CA VAL A 890 12.96 11.02 50.45
C VAL A 890 12.63 9.74 51.20
N PHE A 891 13.44 9.38 52.21
CA PHE A 891 13.21 8.19 53.06
C PHE A 891 11.88 8.21 53.82
N GLU A 892 11.52 9.37 54.41
CA GLU A 892 10.23 9.53 55.12
C GLU A 892 9.02 9.27 54.18
N ARG A 893 9.13 9.60 52.90
CA ARG A 893 8.06 9.36 51.89
C ARG A 893 8.10 7.95 51.36
N LEU A 894 9.28 7.37 51.11
CA LEU A 894 9.44 6.00 50.60
C LEU A 894 8.90 4.98 51.58
N GLN A 895 9.06 5.20 52.91
CA GLN A 895 8.47 4.35 53.93
C GLN A 895 6.96 4.18 53.80
N ARG A 896 6.26 5.17 53.24
CA ARG A 896 4.79 5.15 52.99
C ARG A 896 4.40 4.57 51.66
N ILE A 897 5.33 4.43 50.72
CA ILE A 897 5.10 4.04 49.30
C ILE A 897 5.51 2.59 49.09
N LEU A 898 6.67 2.18 49.63
CA LEU A 898 7.29 0.88 49.37
C LEU A 898 6.73 -0.22 50.25
N SER A 899 6.92 -1.48 49.86
CA SER A 899 6.79 -2.62 50.74
C SER A 899 7.84 -2.55 51.84
N LEU A 900 7.55 -3.13 53.00
CA LEU A 900 8.51 -3.19 54.12
C LEU A 900 9.84 -3.85 53.69
N TYR A 901 9.74 -4.91 52.87
CA TYR A 901 10.90 -5.64 52.34
C TYR A 901 11.80 -4.78 51.47
N ASP A 902 11.20 -4.08 50.47
CA ASP A 902 11.97 -3.24 49.54
C ASP A 902 12.53 -2.01 50.27
N PHE A 903 11.78 -1.46 51.23
CA PHE A 903 12.25 -0.32 52.03
C PHE A 903 13.48 -0.69 52.88
N GLU A 904 13.50 -1.86 53.54
CA GLU A 904 14.63 -2.29 54.34
C GLU A 904 15.86 -2.57 53.46
N ARG A 905 15.68 -3.17 52.28
CA ARG A 905 16.78 -3.37 51.31
C ARG A 905 17.35 -2.04 50.80
N PHE A 906 16.48 -1.08 50.50
CA PHE A 906 16.88 0.25 50.03
C PHE A 906 17.61 1.00 51.16
N ARG A 907 17.16 0.91 52.40
CA ARG A 907 17.78 1.50 53.56
C ARG A 907 19.18 0.94 53.78
N HIS A 908 19.34 -0.38 53.69
CA HIS A 908 20.66 -1.04 53.85
C HIS A 908 21.66 -0.54 52.78
N LEU A 909 21.23 -0.39 51.51
CA LEU A 909 22.07 0.22 50.46
C LEU A 909 22.53 1.62 50.89
N PHE A 910 21.60 2.47 51.35
CA PHE A 910 21.92 3.84 51.70
C PHE A 910 22.68 3.99 53.06
N ASP A 911 22.60 3.04 53.96
CA ASP A 911 23.53 2.95 55.13
C ASP A 911 24.97 2.80 54.64
N THR A 912 25.21 1.99 53.62
CA THR A 912 26.51 1.86 52.95
C THR A 912 26.92 3.16 52.23
N VAL A 913 25.98 3.80 51.50
CA VAL A 913 26.22 5.08 50.83
C VAL A 913 26.58 6.19 51.82
N GLU A 914 25.87 6.28 52.96
CA GLU A 914 26.18 7.27 53.98
C GLU A 914 27.55 7.05 54.62
N ALA A 915 27.93 5.77 54.89
CA ALA A 915 29.28 5.46 55.40
C ALA A 915 30.37 5.89 54.42
N ARG A 916 30.17 5.66 53.12
CA ARG A 916 31.10 6.08 52.07
C ARG A 916 31.12 7.60 51.84
N TYR A 917 29.98 8.24 51.97
CA TYR A 917 29.89 9.71 51.89
C TYR A 917 30.71 10.37 53.01
N LYS A 918 30.61 9.85 54.25
CA LYS A 918 31.42 10.33 55.39
C LYS A 918 32.90 10.12 55.15
N ALA A 919 33.28 8.91 54.68
CA ALA A 919 34.69 8.61 54.41
C ALA A 919 35.26 9.54 53.31
N LYS A 920 34.47 9.84 52.26
CA LYS A 920 34.86 10.81 51.19
C LYS A 920 34.97 12.24 51.73
N ALA A 921 34.04 12.67 52.58
CA ALA A 921 34.07 13.99 53.16
C ALA A 921 35.30 14.17 54.09
N ASP A 922 35.64 13.15 54.87
CA ASP A 922 36.85 13.11 55.70
C ASP A 922 38.12 13.17 54.83
N GLU A 923 38.14 12.49 53.66
CA GLU A 923 39.25 12.59 52.69
C GLU A 923 39.35 13.97 52.01
N GLU A 924 38.24 14.60 51.64
CA GLU A 924 38.20 15.92 50.97
C GLU A 924 38.61 17.06 51.96
N GLU A 925 38.24 16.93 53.22
CA GLU A 925 38.75 17.80 54.28
C GLU A 925 40.30 17.72 54.46
N ASP A 926 40.85 16.55 54.05
CA ASP A 926 42.29 16.34 54.06
C ASP A 926 43.04 17.10 53.00
N TYR A 927 42.43 17.42 51.83
CA TYR A 927 43.13 18.13 50.74
C TYR A 927 43.04 19.66 50.83
N GLY A 928 42.04 20.25 51.48
CA GLY A 928 41.85 21.70 51.62
C GLY A 928 41.67 22.44 50.28
N ASP A 929 41.49 23.79 50.37
CA ASP A 929 41.27 24.63 49.17
C ASP A 929 42.54 24.86 48.32
N ASP A 930 43.71 24.35 48.71
CA ASP A 930 45.03 24.64 48.12
C ASP A 930 45.45 23.66 46.98
N VAL A 931 44.53 23.01 46.27
CA VAL A 931 44.88 22.15 45.14
C VAL A 931 45.46 22.99 44.00
N PRO A 932 46.68 22.71 43.49
CA PRO A 932 47.26 23.44 42.38
C PRO A 932 46.40 23.37 41.13
N GLU A 933 46.29 24.50 40.40
CA GLU A 933 45.41 24.57 39.20
C GLU A 933 45.79 23.56 38.10
N ASN A 934 47.06 23.22 37.96
CA ASN A 934 47.55 22.23 37.00
C ASN A 934 47.19 20.79 37.37
N TYR A 935 46.69 20.51 38.61
CA TYR A 935 46.22 19.20 39.04
C TYR A 935 44.69 19.06 38.93
N LYS A 936 44.02 20.16 38.59
CA LYS A 936 42.57 20.16 38.41
C LYS A 936 42.16 19.83 36.99
N ASP A 937 41.07 19.06 36.87
CA ASP A 937 40.42 18.81 35.60
C ASP A 937 39.95 20.12 34.98
N ALA A 938 40.23 20.32 33.68
CA ALA A 938 39.97 21.59 32.98
C ALA A 938 38.46 21.96 32.86
N ILE A 939 37.55 21.01 33.06
CA ILE A 939 36.09 21.23 33.00
C ILE A 939 35.45 21.12 34.38
N MET A 940 35.82 20.06 35.14
CA MET A 940 35.18 19.79 36.44
C MET A 940 35.82 20.56 37.59
N ALA A 941 37.02 21.11 37.39
CA ALA A 941 37.80 21.82 38.40
C ALA A 941 38.10 20.95 39.66
N THR A 942 38.00 19.63 39.59
CA THR A 942 38.31 18.65 40.66
C THR A 942 39.72 18.10 40.48
N LEU A 943 40.33 17.61 41.58
CA LEU A 943 41.63 16.97 41.52
C LEU A 943 41.60 15.72 40.61
N MET A 944 42.51 15.65 39.64
CA MET A 944 42.59 14.53 38.69
C MET A 944 43.19 13.31 39.41
N THR A 945 42.59 12.17 39.14
CA THR A 945 43.08 10.85 39.63
C THR A 945 43.85 10.10 38.55
N ASP A 946 43.44 10.22 37.30
CA ASP A 946 44.06 9.60 36.12
C ASP A 946 44.13 10.64 34.97
N PRO A 947 45.13 11.56 35.04
CA PRO A 947 45.25 12.64 34.07
C PRO A 947 45.61 12.13 32.65
N VAL A 948 44.86 12.60 31.65
CA VAL A 948 45.17 12.40 30.23
C VAL A 948 45.23 13.73 29.52
N LYS A 949 46.06 13.80 28.49
CA LYS A 949 46.17 14.99 27.62
C LYS A 949 45.41 14.77 26.35
N LEU A 950 44.54 15.72 26.01
CA LEU A 950 43.82 15.73 24.76
C LEU A 950 44.69 16.27 23.63
N PRO A 951 44.37 15.95 22.35
CA PRO A 951 45.00 16.55 21.19
C PRO A 951 44.97 18.08 21.18
N SER A 952 43.95 18.68 21.75
CA SER A 952 43.80 20.14 21.97
C SER A 952 44.83 20.71 22.98
N GLY A 953 45.60 19.85 23.67
CA GLY A 953 46.61 20.25 24.63
C GLY A 953 46.09 20.38 26.09
N HIS A 954 44.81 20.26 26.33
CA HIS A 954 44.19 20.32 27.67
C HIS A 954 44.40 19.02 28.44
N PHE A 955 44.47 19.15 29.74
CA PHE A 955 44.50 18.00 30.64
C PHE A 955 43.14 17.79 31.26
N MET A 956 42.69 16.53 31.27
CA MET A 956 41.44 16.11 31.90
C MET A 956 41.63 14.78 32.63
N ASP A 957 40.78 14.54 33.62
CA ASP A 957 40.68 13.20 34.19
C ASP A 957 40.13 12.22 33.15
N ARG A 958 40.77 11.07 32.94
CA ARG A 958 40.35 10.05 31.97
C ARG A 958 38.86 9.70 32.11
N LYS A 959 38.38 9.57 33.35
CA LYS A 959 36.97 9.32 33.64
C LYS A 959 36.04 10.37 33.01
N ASN A 960 36.41 11.66 33.13
CA ASN A 960 35.55 12.76 32.62
C ASN A 960 35.53 12.85 31.10
N ILE A 961 36.68 12.67 30.45
CA ILE A 961 36.73 12.73 28.98
C ILE A 961 36.11 11.47 28.35
N VAL A 962 36.34 10.27 28.90
CA VAL A 962 35.66 9.05 28.41
C VAL A 962 34.14 9.17 28.56
N ARG A 963 33.65 9.75 29.67
CA ARG A 963 32.22 10.06 29.84
C ARG A 963 31.70 11.02 28.80
N HIS A 964 32.46 12.04 28.40
CA HIS A 964 32.11 12.96 27.32
C HIS A 964 32.06 12.23 25.97
N LEU A 965 33.06 11.41 25.66
CA LEU A 965 33.15 10.65 24.40
C LEU A 965 32.03 9.61 24.21
N LEU A 966 31.44 9.10 25.29
CA LEU A 966 30.25 8.26 25.22
C LEU A 966 29.02 9.00 24.66
N SER A 967 28.96 10.33 24.82
CA SER A 967 27.85 11.18 24.35
C SER A 967 28.16 11.89 23.04
N SER A 968 29.40 12.33 22.89
CA SER A 968 29.85 13.19 21.77
C SER A 968 31.25 12.77 21.37
N LYS A 969 31.44 12.26 20.18
CA LYS A 969 32.75 11.82 19.68
C LYS A 969 33.59 13.01 19.20
N ASN A 970 33.77 14.00 20.06
CA ASN A 970 34.53 15.18 19.76
C ASN A 970 35.28 15.73 21.00
N ASP A 971 36.33 16.49 20.77
CA ASP A 971 37.05 17.21 21.79
C ASP A 971 36.13 18.31 22.37
N PRO A 972 35.93 18.37 23.71
CA PRO A 972 35.04 19.34 24.33
C PRO A 972 35.46 20.81 24.12
N PHE A 973 36.72 21.09 23.79
CA PHE A 973 37.29 22.44 23.61
C PHE A 973 37.30 22.85 22.11
N THR A 974 37.75 21.97 21.22
CA THR A 974 37.88 22.29 19.79
C THR A 974 36.69 21.83 18.95
N ARG A 975 35.89 20.87 19.43
CA ARG A 975 34.80 20.18 18.71
C ARG A 975 35.28 19.33 17.54
N GLU A 976 36.59 19.11 17.39
CA GLU A 976 37.13 18.17 16.40
C GLU A 976 36.82 16.72 16.78
N PRO A 977 36.67 15.81 15.83
CA PRO A 977 36.48 14.40 16.13
C PRO A 977 37.58 13.88 17.09
N LEU A 978 37.21 13.14 18.10
CA LEU A 978 38.13 12.57 19.08
C LEU A 978 37.67 11.16 19.46
N THR A 979 38.63 10.24 19.52
CA THR A 979 38.44 8.86 19.97
C THR A 979 39.23 8.60 21.24
N GLU A 980 38.87 7.55 21.98
CA GLU A 980 39.54 7.19 23.22
C GLU A 980 41.02 6.79 22.99
N ASP A 981 41.33 6.21 21.84
CA ASP A 981 42.71 5.79 21.46
C ASP A 981 43.63 6.97 21.19
N GLU A 982 43.09 8.17 21.00
CA GLU A 982 43.89 9.41 20.77
C GLU A 982 44.21 10.15 22.07
N LEU A 983 43.74 9.63 23.20
CA LEU A 983 44.06 10.18 24.52
C LEU A 983 45.47 9.83 24.92
N ILE A 984 46.31 10.81 25.25
CA ILE A 984 47.70 10.62 25.61
C ILE A 984 47.80 10.48 27.15
N GLU A 985 48.32 9.34 27.62
CA GLU A 985 48.59 9.16 29.02
C GLU A 985 49.78 10.06 29.51
N VAL A 986 49.63 10.58 30.68
CA VAL A 986 50.62 11.48 31.30
C VAL A 986 51.07 10.94 32.64
N PRO A 987 51.91 9.88 32.66
CA PRO A 987 52.32 9.20 33.89
C PRO A 987 53.12 10.11 34.83
N GLU A 988 53.87 11.10 34.32
CA GLU A 988 54.62 12.07 35.08
C GLU A 988 53.68 12.91 35.94
N LEU A 989 52.63 13.50 35.34
CA LEU A 989 51.65 14.31 36.03
C LEU A 989 50.86 13.46 37.08
N LYS A 990 50.55 12.23 36.74
CA LYS A 990 49.91 11.28 37.66
C LYS A 990 50.79 11.02 38.89
N SER A 991 52.09 10.80 38.70
CA SER A 991 53.05 10.60 39.81
C SER A 991 53.24 11.85 40.65
N GLU A 992 53.26 13.05 40.02
CA GLU A 992 53.32 14.34 40.75
C GLU A 992 52.04 14.54 41.61
N ILE A 993 50.88 14.27 41.08
CA ILE A 993 49.63 14.36 41.83
C ILE A 993 49.64 13.36 42.99
N GLN A 994 50.08 12.13 42.80
CA GLN A 994 50.17 11.14 43.86
C GLN A 994 51.15 11.54 44.95
N ALA A 995 52.32 12.02 44.56
CA ALA A 995 53.32 12.50 45.55
C ALA A 995 52.80 13.75 46.32
N TRP A 996 52.03 14.61 45.65
CA TRP A 996 51.42 15.77 46.32
C TRP A 996 50.40 15.31 47.38
N ILE A 997 49.57 14.32 47.05
CA ILE A 997 48.58 13.69 47.95
C ILE A 997 49.26 13.07 49.15
N GLU A 998 50.33 12.26 48.93
CA GLU A 998 51.09 11.60 50.00
C GLU A 998 51.78 12.60 50.90
N ASN A 999 52.44 13.62 50.38
CA ASN A 999 53.07 14.67 51.15
C ASN A 999 52.05 15.43 52.02
N ARG A 1000 50.85 15.67 51.55
CA ARG A 1000 49.81 16.36 52.30
C ARG A 1000 49.27 15.46 53.44
N ARG A 1001 49.10 14.15 53.19
CA ARG A 1001 48.74 13.18 54.24
C ARG A 1001 49.83 13.12 55.38
N GLN A 1002 51.10 13.06 54.97
CA GLN A 1002 52.20 12.99 55.95
C GLN A 1002 52.40 14.28 56.76
N SER A 1003 52.09 15.44 56.21
CA SER A 1003 52.16 16.74 56.89
C SER A 1003 51.06 17.00 57.91
N ARG A 1004 50.01 16.18 57.93
CA ARG A 1004 48.95 16.21 58.96
C ARG A 1004 49.17 15.22 60.09
N ASP A 1005 49.89 14.08 59.85
CA ASP A 1005 50.21 13.11 60.88
C ASP A 1005 51.43 13.51 61.75
N THR A 1006 52.03 14.67 61.38
CA THR A 1006 53.10 15.33 62.20
C THR A 1006 52.53 16.59 62.86
#